data_6573b6729e7faf7fbaad408745a9028c
#
_entry.id   6573b6729e7faf7fbaad408745a9028c
#
_cell.length_a   1.000
_cell.length_b   1.000
_cell.length_c   1.000
_cell.angle_alpha   90.00
_cell.angle_beta   90.00
_cell.angle_gamma   90.00
#
_symmetry.space_group_name_H-M   'P 1'
#
loop_
_entity.id
_entity.type
_entity.pdbx_description
1 polymer ?
#
loop_
_entity_poly.entity_id
_entity_poly.type
_entity_poly.pdbx_seq_one_letter_code
_entity_poly.pdbx_strand_id
1 'polypeptide(L)'
;MFLNENVMMKKLFILCSSLFFSGASFASILINEVMPKNVSSTLDDMFLFSSWAELYNNGSEAVDVSSYFLSDTSAISDKWQILTDEAHPEKSVIQPGGFLVIYLDGSSETEEPMPFHASFKLPAKHGSLYLYDESGRQVDRVIYDTAYRNVSYGRVGDGERKFAHFLTATPGASNNGVGAASSQTPAPSFDLKPGFYDGEQTVRISDADGSAEIFYTLDGSEPTKEKGTRYSEPVRFSNNTPLRAAAYRDGQIPSNVTSATYFVNERSINLPVVALVSDPDFLYGDELGLLVAGENGSQVPSYCNGPDLWANYWNDWHRPANFELFDRSKKERLNQEVKIGNFGACSRTKYVKSIKVNAAKIYGDNELDYPIFKEKPNLSWKSIVLRNSGNDYGRSYLRDGFLQTAASCLDIDHQAYQPSVVFINGEYYGMLNIRERTNKDFIYSNYGLDEDEFYMNEGSHAHEGTTYDVVMDLAKLTEEEINTNARYEQIDNLIDINEFLNYFLSEIYVVNRDWPGGNIKAWKPKKGGKWRWILYDTDFGLSLYEQNYSTRSIASLANKSETFKGLMKNEKIKRRFLAKCCVHLATTFSEKRMNNILDSLLNNVRDEAQYYADYLSERRKMESPFEDNISAIRKFVANRIPYIYKDIKGTYGPDSLRVRIFSSNKKAKFLLNEEPINMHDFSGLYFQSTACEIEAVAPAGYLFDHWEITRNGVSEKQYKPVVSDTSCADSYEAFFVEDASYDPNVNRVVFNEICTKNSVYLDDYRQKEDWIEFYNTGKEDVDMAGMFLSRSIDTLGMYEIPSGSASLTTIPAEGFLIVWADNDSEQGPLHANFKLPFSSSKTLYLSKKVNGSFVILDSITYRVHDRHESYARFVEQGKVSWEVTNMVTFASYNVPATAVKETSAEEWHLSVYPNPFNDRLFVTTSSEGMMYVRLLSMTGAVVKESYLQSGEALELDGLGKGVYMLLVNAADGVATAKVVKR
;
A
#
# COMPACT_ATOMS: atom_id res chain seq x y z
N MET A 1 74.99 -49.77 -19.02
CA MET A 1 73.81 -50.49 -19.59
C MET A 1 72.55 -50.17 -18.76
N PHE A 2 72.35 -48.89 -18.44
CA PHE A 2 71.16 -48.38 -17.70
C PHE A 2 70.90 -46.93 -18.08
N LEU A 3 70.75 -46.59 -19.35
CA LEU A 3 70.49 -45.23 -19.78
C LEU A 3 69.58 -45.10 -21.04
N ASN A 4 68.96 -46.20 -21.50
CA ASN A 4 68.12 -46.16 -22.72
C ASN A 4 66.62 -46.51 -22.58
N GLU A 5 66.21 -46.90 -21.37
CA GLU A 5 64.77 -47.20 -21.20
C GLU A 5 63.88 -45.97 -20.82
N ASN A 6 64.51 -44.93 -20.21
CA ASN A 6 63.74 -43.73 -19.80
C ASN A 6 63.42 -42.71 -20.94
N VAL A 7 64.09 -42.85 -22.06
CA VAL A 7 63.88 -41.95 -23.22
C VAL A 7 62.80 -42.53 -24.14
N MET A 8 62.62 -43.85 -24.15
CA MET A 8 61.55 -44.46 -24.96
C MET A 8 60.16 -44.36 -24.30
N MET A 9 60.11 -44.45 -22.96
CA MET A 9 58.84 -44.25 -22.21
C MET A 9 58.40 -42.78 -22.21
N LYS A 10 59.33 -41.80 -22.18
CA LYS A 10 58.96 -40.38 -22.31
C LYS A 10 58.49 -39.96 -23.71
N LYS A 11 58.96 -40.67 -24.76
CA LYS A 11 58.46 -40.41 -26.11
C LYS A 11 57.10 -41.13 -26.39
N LEU A 12 56.83 -42.24 -25.68
CA LEU A 12 55.52 -42.93 -25.80
C LEU A 12 54.43 -42.18 -24.96
N PHE A 13 54.85 -41.55 -23.84
CA PHE A 13 53.88 -40.74 -23.04
C PHE A 13 53.62 -39.37 -23.71
N ILE A 14 54.49 -38.81 -24.52
CA ILE A 14 54.27 -37.57 -25.27
C ILE A 14 53.48 -37.84 -26.55
N LEU A 15 53.48 -39.05 -27.10
CA LEU A 15 52.69 -39.42 -28.27
C LEU A 15 51.24 -39.87 -27.90
N CYS A 16 51.01 -40.39 -26.67
CA CYS A 16 49.70 -40.69 -26.17
C CYS A 16 48.95 -39.47 -25.58
N SER A 17 49.69 -38.40 -25.12
CA SER A 17 49.09 -37.14 -24.68
C SER A 17 48.73 -36.15 -25.79
N SER A 18 49.20 -36.41 -27.04
CA SER A 18 48.85 -35.57 -28.20
C SER A 18 47.74 -36.18 -29.08
N LEU A 19 47.18 -37.34 -28.70
CA LEU A 19 46.07 -38.00 -29.44
C LEU A 19 44.76 -38.02 -28.67
N PHE A 20 44.64 -37.38 -27.51
CA PHE A 20 43.41 -37.25 -26.76
C PHE A 20 42.95 -35.80 -26.58
N PHE A 21 43.33 -34.89 -27.43
CA PHE A 21 42.75 -33.56 -27.60
C PHE A 21 42.12 -33.40 -28.97
N SER A 22 41.43 -34.41 -29.45
CA SER A 22 40.42 -34.24 -30.49
C SER A 22 39.10 -33.95 -29.77
N GLY A 23 38.82 -32.72 -29.60
CA GLY A 23 37.52 -32.08 -29.49
C GLY A 23 36.35 -32.91 -29.02
N ALA A 24 36.25 -33.24 -27.74
CA ALA A 24 34.96 -33.30 -27.15
C ALA A 24 34.49 -31.84 -27.05
N SER A 25 33.75 -31.37 -28.05
CA SER A 25 32.97 -30.15 -27.98
C SER A 25 31.84 -30.47 -27.01
N PHE A 26 32.05 -30.14 -25.74
CA PHE A 26 30.96 -30.23 -24.77
C PHE A 26 29.88 -29.26 -25.20
N ALA A 27 28.65 -29.75 -25.27
CA ALA A 27 27.48 -28.88 -25.39
C ALA A 27 27.57 -27.81 -24.32
N SER A 28 27.56 -26.55 -24.71
CA SER A 28 27.68 -25.41 -23.79
C SER A 28 26.54 -24.47 -24.05
N ILE A 29 25.62 -24.41 -23.09
CA ILE A 29 24.57 -23.41 -23.10
C ILE A 29 25.10 -22.15 -22.42
N LEU A 30 24.91 -21.02 -23.07
CA LEU A 30 25.37 -19.71 -22.61
C LEU A 30 24.20 -18.70 -22.58
N ILE A 31 24.26 -17.74 -21.65
CA ILE A 31 23.40 -16.56 -21.70
C ILE A 31 23.98 -15.64 -22.78
N ASN A 32 23.22 -15.46 -23.86
CA ASN A 32 23.69 -14.69 -25.02
C ASN A 32 23.32 -13.23 -24.96
N GLU A 33 22.07 -12.95 -24.53
CA GLU A 33 21.50 -11.60 -24.46
C GLU A 33 20.49 -11.48 -23.30
N VAL A 34 20.39 -10.30 -22.69
CA VAL A 34 19.36 -9.99 -21.68
C VAL A 34 18.76 -8.61 -21.95
N MET A 35 17.47 -8.44 -21.70
CA MET A 35 16.80 -7.14 -21.73
C MET A 35 16.09 -6.88 -20.40
N PRO A 36 16.78 -6.31 -19.41
CA PRO A 36 16.19 -6.07 -18.09
C PRO A 36 15.13 -4.97 -18.09
N LYS A 37 15.22 -4.00 -19.04
CA LYS A 37 14.36 -2.82 -19.10
C LYS A 37 13.60 -2.77 -20.43
N ASN A 38 12.82 -3.82 -20.69
CA ASN A 38 11.90 -3.91 -21.82
C ASN A 38 10.61 -3.12 -21.50
N VAL A 39 10.48 -1.94 -22.08
CA VAL A 39 9.34 -1.04 -21.83
C VAL A 39 8.32 -1.12 -22.96
N SER A 40 8.79 -1.22 -24.22
CA SER A 40 7.96 -1.19 -25.42
C SER A 40 8.62 -1.84 -26.65
N SER A 41 9.62 -2.71 -26.45
CA SER A 41 10.40 -3.27 -27.55
C SER A 41 9.92 -4.65 -27.98
N THR A 42 9.95 -5.63 -27.08
CA THR A 42 9.69 -7.04 -27.40
C THR A 42 8.50 -7.53 -26.57
N LEU A 43 7.47 -8.03 -27.25
CA LEU A 43 6.32 -8.66 -26.60
C LEU A 43 6.63 -10.10 -26.22
N ASP A 44 6.10 -10.53 -25.09
CA ASP A 44 5.96 -11.95 -24.75
C ASP A 44 4.70 -12.55 -25.41
N ASP A 45 4.45 -13.82 -25.17
CA ASP A 45 3.28 -14.55 -25.68
C ASP A 45 1.95 -14.15 -25.01
N MET A 46 2.03 -13.35 -23.91
CA MET A 46 0.89 -12.72 -23.23
C MET A 46 0.66 -11.28 -23.70
N PHE A 47 1.35 -10.80 -24.73
CA PHE A 47 1.31 -9.42 -25.22
C PHE A 47 1.75 -8.39 -24.18
N LEU A 48 2.69 -8.77 -23.28
CA LEU A 48 3.31 -7.89 -22.30
C LEU A 48 4.76 -7.58 -22.66
N PHE A 49 5.29 -6.48 -22.14
CA PHE A 49 6.70 -6.09 -22.28
C PHE A 49 7.50 -6.59 -21.09
N SER A 50 7.71 -7.90 -21.02
CA SER A 50 8.45 -8.55 -19.95
C SER A 50 9.95 -8.45 -20.12
N SER A 51 10.73 -8.38 -19.04
CA SER A 51 12.18 -8.57 -19.12
C SER A 51 12.46 -9.99 -19.61
N TRP A 52 13.53 -10.18 -20.35
CA TRP A 52 13.85 -11.48 -20.94
C TRP A 52 15.35 -11.76 -20.97
N ALA A 53 15.68 -13.03 -21.11
CA ALA A 53 17.02 -13.53 -21.37
C ALA A 53 16.99 -14.53 -22.52
N GLU A 54 18.06 -14.56 -23.30
CA GLU A 54 18.28 -15.51 -24.37
C GLU A 54 19.40 -16.47 -24.03
N LEU A 55 19.12 -17.76 -24.17
CA LEU A 55 20.09 -18.84 -24.11
C LEU A 55 20.53 -19.21 -25.52
N TYR A 56 21.84 -19.51 -25.67
CA TYR A 56 22.47 -19.90 -26.93
C TYR A 56 23.23 -21.21 -26.76
N ASN A 57 23.06 -22.16 -27.69
CA ASN A 57 23.82 -23.39 -27.72
C ASN A 57 25.10 -23.23 -28.59
N ASN A 58 26.22 -23.01 -27.92
CA ASN A 58 27.56 -22.90 -28.53
C ASN A 58 28.21 -24.26 -28.80
N GLY A 59 27.52 -25.37 -28.54
CA GLY A 59 28.00 -26.73 -28.73
C GLY A 59 27.71 -27.28 -30.11
N SER A 60 28.11 -28.53 -30.36
CA SER A 60 27.88 -29.26 -31.61
C SER A 60 26.70 -30.24 -31.52
N GLU A 61 26.07 -30.39 -30.35
CA GLU A 61 24.95 -31.28 -30.12
C GLU A 61 23.75 -30.50 -29.59
N ALA A 62 22.53 -31.02 -29.81
CA ALA A 62 21.31 -30.46 -29.24
C ALA A 62 21.28 -30.68 -27.73
N VAL A 63 20.83 -29.66 -26.98
CA VAL A 63 20.75 -29.69 -25.51
C VAL A 63 19.33 -29.41 -25.06
N ASP A 64 18.79 -30.31 -24.26
CA ASP A 64 17.54 -30.06 -23.53
C ASP A 64 17.86 -29.28 -22.26
N VAL A 65 17.31 -28.08 -22.14
CA VAL A 65 17.54 -27.18 -20.99
C VAL A 65 16.46 -27.27 -19.93
N SER A 66 15.53 -28.20 -20.02
CA SER A 66 14.43 -28.39 -19.05
C SER A 66 14.88 -28.71 -17.62
N SER A 67 16.11 -29.24 -17.49
CA SER A 67 16.73 -29.51 -16.18
C SER A 67 17.66 -28.39 -15.68
N TYR A 68 17.78 -27.29 -16.42
CA TYR A 68 18.64 -26.16 -16.05
C TYR A 68 17.88 -25.19 -15.15
N PHE A 69 18.63 -24.40 -14.39
CA PHE A 69 18.07 -23.40 -13.48
C PHE A 69 18.60 -22.01 -13.80
N LEU A 70 17.73 -21.01 -13.63
CA LEU A 70 18.06 -19.59 -13.68
C LEU A 70 17.91 -18.96 -12.30
N SER A 71 18.81 -18.02 -11.98
CA SER A 71 18.77 -17.23 -10.74
C SER A 71 19.31 -15.83 -10.97
N ASP A 72 18.68 -14.83 -10.34
CA ASP A 72 19.19 -13.45 -10.28
C ASP A 72 20.24 -13.24 -9.19
N THR A 73 20.56 -14.28 -8.41
CA THR A 73 21.54 -14.27 -7.32
C THR A 73 22.41 -15.50 -7.34
N SER A 74 23.68 -15.35 -6.98
CA SER A 74 24.60 -16.48 -6.80
C SER A 74 24.39 -17.27 -5.51
N ALA A 75 23.55 -16.77 -4.59
CA ALA A 75 23.28 -17.42 -3.31
C ALA A 75 22.30 -18.61 -3.42
N ILE A 76 21.49 -18.65 -4.47
CA ILE A 76 20.45 -19.66 -4.70
C ILE A 76 20.59 -20.20 -6.11
N SER A 77 21.11 -21.41 -6.27
CA SER A 77 21.39 -22.02 -7.58
C SER A 77 20.16 -22.62 -8.26
N ASP A 78 19.15 -22.96 -7.51
CA ASP A 78 17.91 -23.63 -7.92
C ASP A 78 16.66 -22.75 -7.78
N LYS A 79 16.84 -21.42 -7.94
CA LYS A 79 15.76 -20.45 -7.73
C LYS A 79 14.56 -20.69 -8.64
N TRP A 80 14.80 -21.00 -9.91
CA TRP A 80 13.76 -21.34 -10.87
C TRP A 80 14.29 -22.33 -11.90
N GLN A 81 13.62 -23.49 -12.01
CA GLN A 81 13.90 -24.47 -13.05
C GLN A 81 13.20 -24.05 -14.33
N ILE A 82 13.87 -24.23 -15.48
CA ILE A 82 13.27 -23.97 -16.79
C ILE A 82 12.13 -24.97 -17.01
N LEU A 83 10.90 -24.45 -17.03
CA LEU A 83 9.70 -25.23 -17.23
C LEU A 83 9.48 -25.50 -18.72
N THR A 84 9.13 -26.73 -19.05
CA THR A 84 8.80 -27.13 -20.41
C THR A 84 7.33 -26.95 -20.72
N ASP A 85 7.02 -26.73 -21.98
CA ASP A 85 5.66 -26.83 -22.52
C ASP A 85 5.35 -28.34 -22.70
N GLU A 86 4.45 -28.90 -21.89
CA GLU A 86 4.09 -30.33 -21.98
C GLU A 86 3.50 -30.72 -23.36
N ALA A 87 2.85 -29.77 -24.04
CA ALA A 87 2.34 -29.96 -25.38
C ALA A 87 3.44 -29.88 -26.47
N HIS A 88 4.54 -29.21 -26.17
CA HIS A 88 5.64 -28.94 -27.09
C HIS A 88 7.01 -29.11 -26.40
N PRO A 89 7.36 -30.32 -25.90
CA PRO A 89 8.61 -30.53 -25.17
C PRO A 89 9.87 -30.28 -26.02
N GLU A 90 9.74 -30.30 -27.34
CA GLU A 90 10.84 -29.97 -28.26
C GLU A 90 11.32 -28.52 -28.15
N LYS A 91 10.49 -27.59 -27.60
CA LYS A 91 10.85 -26.18 -27.43
C LYS A 91 11.96 -25.97 -26.42
N SER A 92 12.15 -26.88 -25.45
CA SER A 92 13.28 -26.82 -24.50
C SER A 92 14.59 -27.34 -25.08
N VAL A 93 14.58 -27.92 -26.28
CA VAL A 93 15.75 -28.48 -26.92
C VAL A 93 16.41 -27.46 -27.85
N ILE A 94 17.53 -26.87 -27.43
CA ILE A 94 18.28 -25.89 -28.21
C ILE A 94 19.23 -26.61 -29.17
N GLN A 95 18.99 -26.50 -30.45
CA GLN A 95 19.86 -27.06 -31.50
C GLN A 95 21.23 -26.38 -31.51
N PRO A 96 22.30 -27.01 -32.03
CA PRO A 96 23.60 -26.36 -32.24
C PRO A 96 23.47 -25.03 -33.00
N GLY A 97 23.96 -23.94 -32.40
CA GLY A 97 23.81 -22.59 -32.94
C GLY A 97 22.40 -22.00 -32.77
N GLY A 98 21.49 -22.67 -32.07
CA GLY A 98 20.13 -22.21 -31.82
C GLY A 98 20.00 -21.36 -30.56
N PHE A 99 18.84 -20.70 -30.44
CA PHE A 99 18.50 -19.76 -29.38
C PHE A 99 17.20 -20.17 -28.70
N LEU A 100 17.05 -19.77 -27.41
CA LEU A 100 15.80 -19.87 -26.64
C LEU A 100 15.62 -18.62 -25.80
N VAL A 101 14.50 -17.94 -26.00
CA VAL A 101 14.11 -16.77 -25.18
C VAL A 101 13.32 -17.25 -23.97
N ILE A 102 13.65 -16.72 -22.79
CA ILE A 102 12.99 -16.96 -21.52
C ILE A 102 12.56 -15.62 -20.96
N TYR A 103 11.28 -15.47 -20.63
CA TYR A 103 10.74 -14.27 -20.03
C TYR A 103 10.95 -14.31 -18.52
N LEU A 104 11.39 -13.19 -17.94
CA LEU A 104 11.72 -13.05 -16.52
C LEU A 104 10.73 -12.04 -15.91
N ASP A 105 9.48 -12.46 -15.77
CA ASP A 105 8.34 -11.60 -15.48
C ASP A 105 7.76 -11.76 -14.07
N GLY A 106 8.23 -12.77 -13.30
CA GLY A 106 7.74 -13.06 -11.97
C GLY A 106 6.38 -13.78 -11.97
N SER A 107 5.98 -14.43 -13.07
CA SER A 107 4.64 -15.00 -13.24
C SER A 107 4.40 -16.33 -12.55
N SER A 108 5.44 -17.06 -12.15
CA SER A 108 5.29 -18.37 -11.50
C SER A 108 4.82 -18.30 -10.03
N GLU A 109 4.49 -17.12 -9.51
CA GLU A 109 3.74 -16.97 -8.26
C GLU A 109 2.23 -17.24 -8.44
N THR A 110 1.79 -17.51 -9.70
CA THR A 110 0.42 -17.92 -9.99
C THR A 110 0.23 -19.42 -9.77
N GLU A 111 -1.02 -19.87 -9.55
CA GLU A 111 -1.36 -21.27 -9.30
C GLU A 111 -0.99 -22.23 -10.47
N GLU A 112 -0.74 -21.70 -11.68
CA GLU A 112 -0.30 -22.44 -12.85
C GLU A 112 0.98 -21.81 -13.43
N PRO A 113 2.16 -22.42 -13.19
CA PRO A 113 3.43 -21.95 -13.76
C PRO A 113 3.42 -22.04 -15.28
N MET A 114 3.86 -20.98 -15.96
CA MET A 114 3.93 -20.93 -17.42
C MET A 114 5.28 -21.40 -17.94
N PRO A 115 5.33 -22.20 -19.03
CA PRO A 115 6.57 -22.56 -19.69
C PRO A 115 7.35 -21.33 -20.15
N PHE A 116 8.66 -21.32 -19.92
CA PHE A 116 9.60 -20.23 -20.28
C PHE A 116 9.31 -18.87 -19.63
N HIS A 117 8.50 -18.82 -18.56
CA HIS A 117 8.26 -17.66 -17.74
C HIS A 117 8.80 -17.86 -16.32
N ALA A 118 9.82 -17.12 -15.94
CA ALA A 118 10.50 -17.27 -14.66
C ALA A 118 9.80 -16.55 -13.51
N SER A 119 9.90 -17.14 -12.29
CA SER A 119 9.32 -16.61 -11.05
C SER A 119 9.94 -15.31 -10.54
N PHE A 120 10.89 -14.74 -11.24
CA PHE A 120 11.58 -13.53 -10.82
C PHE A 120 11.79 -12.56 -11.97
N LYS A 121 12.09 -11.29 -11.65
CA LYS A 121 12.37 -10.21 -12.60
C LYS A 121 13.81 -9.77 -12.51
N LEU A 122 14.37 -9.33 -13.65
CA LEU A 122 15.67 -8.69 -13.64
C LEU A 122 15.57 -7.27 -13.06
N PRO A 123 16.53 -6.85 -12.22
CA PRO A 123 16.60 -5.48 -11.72
C PRO A 123 16.75 -4.46 -12.86
N ALA A 124 15.98 -3.37 -12.80
CA ALA A 124 15.91 -2.35 -13.87
C ALA A 124 17.11 -1.37 -13.89
N LYS A 125 18.07 -1.49 -12.98
CA LYS A 125 19.28 -0.63 -12.96
C LYS A 125 20.55 -1.44 -13.19
N HIS A 126 20.98 -2.22 -12.22
CA HIS A 126 22.11 -3.12 -12.27
C HIS A 126 21.67 -4.48 -11.74
N GLY A 127 22.25 -5.54 -12.24
CA GLY A 127 21.85 -6.88 -11.84
C GLY A 127 22.71 -7.97 -12.44
N SER A 128 22.31 -9.20 -12.18
CA SER A 128 22.96 -10.40 -12.65
C SER A 128 21.95 -11.49 -12.99
N LEU A 129 22.32 -12.36 -13.91
CA LEU A 129 21.60 -13.60 -14.19
C LEU A 129 22.62 -14.72 -14.25
N TYR A 130 22.34 -15.80 -13.55
CA TYR A 130 23.15 -17.00 -13.46
C TYR A 130 22.41 -18.19 -14.07
N LEU A 131 23.14 -19.00 -14.83
CA LEU A 131 22.65 -20.25 -15.39
C LEU A 131 23.36 -21.42 -14.71
N TYR A 132 22.60 -22.41 -14.23
CA TYR A 132 23.08 -23.61 -13.58
C TYR A 132 22.59 -24.84 -14.33
N ASP A 133 23.43 -25.90 -14.38
CA ASP A 133 23.00 -27.19 -14.90
C ASP A 133 22.25 -28.03 -13.86
N GLU A 134 21.76 -29.18 -14.25
CA GLU A 134 21.02 -30.15 -13.41
C GLU A 134 21.74 -30.56 -12.12
N SER A 135 23.08 -30.44 -12.08
CA SER A 135 23.89 -30.75 -10.89
C SER A 135 24.04 -29.53 -9.95
N GLY A 136 23.47 -28.37 -10.28
CA GLY A 136 23.64 -27.12 -9.55
C GLY A 136 24.99 -26.44 -9.80
N ARG A 137 25.74 -26.85 -10.83
CA ARG A 137 27.01 -26.22 -11.22
C ARG A 137 26.71 -25.03 -12.10
N GLN A 138 27.28 -23.85 -11.76
CA GLN A 138 27.18 -22.67 -12.62
C GLN A 138 27.79 -22.93 -13.99
N VAL A 139 27.01 -22.81 -15.04
CA VAL A 139 27.41 -22.96 -16.44
C VAL A 139 27.85 -21.62 -17.00
N ASP A 140 27.04 -20.58 -16.76
CA ASP A 140 27.30 -19.22 -17.28
C ASP A 140 26.72 -18.15 -16.37
N ARG A 141 27.08 -16.90 -16.63
CA ARG A 141 26.49 -15.72 -15.98
C ARG A 141 26.65 -14.48 -16.82
N VAL A 142 25.72 -13.55 -16.67
CA VAL A 142 25.84 -12.17 -17.13
C VAL A 142 25.67 -11.22 -15.94
N ILE A 143 26.46 -10.15 -15.92
CA ILE A 143 26.37 -9.06 -14.94
C ILE A 143 26.35 -7.76 -15.74
N TYR A 144 25.35 -6.93 -15.49
CA TYR A 144 25.19 -5.61 -16.11
C TYR A 144 25.15 -4.52 -15.03
N ASP A 145 25.89 -3.43 -15.27
CA ASP A 145 25.98 -2.30 -14.34
C ASP A 145 24.88 -1.26 -14.58
N THR A 146 24.34 -1.22 -15.79
CA THR A 146 23.27 -0.28 -16.18
C THR A 146 22.35 -0.93 -17.18
N ALA A 147 21.03 -0.81 -16.95
CA ALA A 147 19.99 -1.18 -17.90
C ALA A 147 19.36 0.09 -18.50
N TYR A 148 19.27 0.14 -19.82
CA TYR A 148 18.65 1.25 -20.55
C TYR A 148 17.30 0.82 -21.13
N ARG A 149 16.39 1.79 -21.31
CA ARG A 149 15.07 1.56 -21.89
C ARG A 149 15.17 0.94 -23.28
N ASN A 150 14.53 -0.22 -23.48
CA ASN A 150 14.48 -0.94 -24.77
C ASN A 150 15.85 -1.28 -25.38
N VAL A 151 16.87 -1.39 -24.55
CA VAL A 151 18.25 -1.71 -24.96
C VAL A 151 18.67 -2.99 -24.28
N SER A 152 19.07 -3.97 -25.05
CA SER A 152 19.58 -5.23 -24.56
C SER A 152 21.07 -5.16 -24.18
N TYR A 153 21.53 -6.12 -23.41
CA TYR A 153 22.92 -6.30 -23.03
C TYR A 153 23.31 -7.74 -23.37
N GLY A 154 24.12 -7.89 -24.41
CA GLY A 154 24.44 -9.19 -24.96
C GLY A 154 25.89 -9.37 -25.38
N ARG A 155 26.25 -10.59 -25.74
CA ARG A 155 27.56 -10.95 -26.26
C ARG A 155 27.77 -10.29 -27.61
N VAL A 156 28.93 -9.68 -27.85
CA VAL A 156 29.28 -8.94 -29.09
C VAL A 156 29.24 -9.86 -30.33
N GLY A 157 29.50 -11.13 -30.15
CA GLY A 157 29.28 -12.21 -31.09
C GLY A 157 28.78 -13.42 -30.31
N ASP A 158 27.97 -14.27 -30.94
CA ASP A 158 27.38 -15.44 -30.29
C ASP A 158 28.42 -16.31 -29.62
N GLY A 159 28.25 -16.53 -28.31
CA GLY A 159 29.19 -17.29 -27.51
C GLY A 159 30.49 -16.58 -27.12
N GLU A 160 30.74 -15.35 -27.58
CA GLU A 160 31.91 -14.57 -27.18
C GLU A 160 31.85 -14.15 -25.72
N ARG A 161 33.02 -13.84 -25.11
CA ARG A 161 33.11 -13.43 -23.70
C ARG A 161 32.77 -11.95 -23.46
N LYS A 162 32.84 -11.14 -24.51
CA LYS A 162 32.65 -9.69 -24.40
C LYS A 162 31.17 -9.35 -24.54
N PHE A 163 30.66 -8.54 -23.63
CA PHE A 163 29.30 -8.02 -23.66
C PHE A 163 29.27 -6.54 -24.02
N ALA A 164 28.18 -6.10 -24.63
CA ALA A 164 27.90 -4.71 -24.93
C ALA A 164 26.38 -4.44 -24.95
N HIS A 165 26.00 -3.16 -24.93
CA HIS A 165 24.60 -2.75 -25.15
C HIS A 165 24.32 -2.71 -26.65
N PHE A 166 23.15 -3.20 -27.07
CA PHE A 166 22.71 -3.19 -28.46
C PHE A 166 21.50 -2.26 -28.63
N LEU A 167 21.60 -1.43 -29.70
CA LEU A 167 20.49 -0.55 -30.09
C LEU A 167 19.32 -1.31 -30.67
N THR A 168 19.58 -2.48 -31.25
CA THR A 168 18.58 -3.41 -31.77
C THR A 168 18.77 -4.73 -31.06
N ALA A 169 17.79 -5.11 -30.24
CA ALA A 169 17.77 -6.44 -29.63
C ALA A 169 17.52 -7.53 -30.67
N THR A 170 18.04 -8.72 -30.40
CA THR A 170 17.96 -9.87 -31.31
C THR A 170 17.33 -11.11 -30.70
N PRO A 171 16.13 -11.01 -30.01
CA PRO A 171 15.53 -12.16 -29.38
C PRO A 171 15.23 -13.29 -30.36
N GLY A 172 15.76 -14.49 -30.12
CA GLY A 172 15.65 -15.65 -30.98
C GLY A 172 16.59 -15.63 -32.19
N ALA A 173 17.55 -14.70 -32.25
CA ALA A 173 18.44 -14.53 -33.38
C ALA A 173 19.87 -14.17 -32.98
N SER A 174 20.80 -14.30 -33.93
CA SER A 174 22.24 -14.08 -33.71
C SER A 174 22.57 -12.61 -33.41
N ASN A 175 23.45 -12.38 -32.42
CA ASN A 175 24.05 -11.09 -32.13
C ASN A 175 25.18 -10.70 -33.13
N ASN A 176 25.55 -11.60 -34.02
CA ASN A 176 26.67 -11.35 -34.95
C ASN A 176 26.38 -10.17 -35.88
N GLY A 177 27.25 -9.16 -35.82
CA GLY A 177 27.13 -7.97 -36.67
C GLY A 177 26.21 -6.88 -36.11
N VAL A 178 25.64 -7.05 -34.93
CA VAL A 178 24.86 -6.01 -34.29
C VAL A 178 25.77 -4.91 -33.74
N GLY A 179 25.41 -3.65 -33.97
CA GLY A 179 26.19 -2.49 -33.51
C GLY A 179 26.14 -2.29 -32.00
N ALA A 180 27.31 -2.28 -31.37
CA ALA A 180 27.43 -1.98 -29.95
C ALA A 180 27.33 -0.46 -29.69
N ALA A 181 26.55 -0.08 -28.66
CA ALA A 181 26.41 1.31 -28.21
C ALA A 181 27.39 1.63 -27.08
N SER A 182 27.86 2.87 -27.01
CA SER A 182 28.90 3.27 -26.05
C SER A 182 28.37 3.98 -24.80
N SER A 183 27.35 4.82 -24.95
CA SER A 183 26.79 5.67 -23.89
C SER A 183 25.39 6.13 -24.26
N GLN A 184 24.62 6.67 -23.30
CA GLN A 184 23.32 7.22 -23.58
C GLN A 184 23.40 8.70 -23.97
N THR A 185 22.66 9.10 -24.99
CA THR A 185 22.46 10.49 -25.39
C THR A 185 21.65 11.20 -24.29
N PRO A 186 22.00 12.44 -23.87
CA PRO A 186 21.17 13.21 -22.94
C PRO A 186 19.79 13.51 -23.48
N ALA A 187 18.78 13.53 -22.60
CA ALA A 187 17.41 13.85 -22.99
C ALA A 187 17.26 15.33 -23.42
N PRO A 188 16.41 15.61 -24.43
CA PRO A 188 16.14 16.99 -24.83
C PRO A 188 15.29 17.72 -23.80
N SER A 189 15.31 19.06 -23.83
CA SER A 189 14.53 19.93 -22.97
C SER A 189 13.64 20.87 -23.78
N PHE A 190 12.51 21.27 -23.17
CA PHE A 190 11.55 22.24 -23.72
C PHE A 190 11.71 23.60 -23.03
N ASP A 191 11.67 24.71 -23.76
CA ASP A 191 11.77 26.07 -23.21
C ASP A 191 10.45 26.54 -22.60
N LEU A 192 9.31 25.96 -22.97
CA LEU A 192 8.00 26.20 -22.40
C LEU A 192 7.64 25.05 -21.44
N LYS A 193 7.19 25.36 -20.23
CA LYS A 193 6.72 24.35 -19.26
C LYS A 193 5.37 23.78 -19.67
N PRO A 194 5.05 22.52 -19.29
CA PRO A 194 3.71 22.00 -19.48
C PRO A 194 2.68 22.81 -18.68
N GLY A 195 1.45 22.93 -19.17
CA GLY A 195 0.43 23.73 -18.52
C GLY A 195 -0.67 24.25 -19.44
N PHE A 196 -1.38 25.28 -18.96
CA PHE A 196 -2.55 25.86 -19.61
C PHE A 196 -2.20 27.24 -20.19
N TYR A 197 -2.56 27.49 -21.44
CA TYR A 197 -2.17 28.66 -22.19
C TYR A 197 -3.32 29.20 -23.07
N ASP A 198 -3.34 30.51 -23.29
CA ASP A 198 -4.22 31.17 -24.22
C ASP A 198 -3.49 31.43 -25.55
N GLY A 199 -4.16 31.23 -26.67
CA GLY A 199 -3.62 31.48 -28.01
C GLY A 199 -2.56 30.44 -28.45
N GLU A 200 -2.09 30.61 -29.68
CA GLU A 200 -1.05 29.73 -30.26
C GLU A 200 0.23 29.76 -29.44
N GLN A 201 0.80 28.58 -29.18
CA GLN A 201 2.06 28.40 -28.46
C GLN A 201 3.19 27.99 -29.41
N THR A 202 4.41 28.31 -29.03
CA THR A 202 5.62 27.94 -29.75
C THR A 202 6.63 27.38 -28.76
N VAL A 203 7.12 26.16 -29.00
CA VAL A 203 8.08 25.45 -28.15
C VAL A 203 9.38 25.22 -28.89
N ARG A 204 10.51 25.60 -28.27
CA ARG A 204 11.83 25.24 -28.72
C ARG A 204 12.32 24.00 -28.00
N ILE A 205 12.85 23.07 -28.79
CA ILE A 205 13.45 21.83 -28.28
C ILE A 205 14.96 21.96 -28.39
N SER A 206 15.70 21.66 -27.34
CA SER A 206 17.16 21.72 -27.32
C SER A 206 17.77 20.51 -26.63
N ASP A 207 18.92 20.07 -27.10
CA ASP A 207 19.80 19.17 -26.37
C ASP A 207 20.95 19.95 -25.71
N ALA A 208 21.68 19.30 -24.78
CA ALA A 208 22.65 19.98 -23.92
C ALA A 208 23.81 20.67 -24.64
N ASP A 209 24.21 20.19 -25.82
CA ASP A 209 25.36 20.70 -26.55
C ASP A 209 25.10 20.95 -28.05
N GLY A 210 23.87 20.80 -28.51
CA GLY A 210 23.46 21.06 -29.89
C GLY A 210 23.95 20.05 -30.93
N SER A 211 24.44 18.89 -30.52
CA SER A 211 25.04 17.89 -31.43
C SER A 211 24.13 16.72 -31.76
N ALA A 212 22.99 16.54 -31.07
CA ALA A 212 22.07 15.45 -31.30
C ALA A 212 21.02 15.75 -32.37
N GLU A 213 20.62 14.74 -33.11
CA GLU A 213 19.38 14.81 -33.90
C GLU A 213 18.20 14.60 -32.96
N ILE A 214 17.26 15.54 -32.97
CA ILE A 214 16.04 15.44 -32.13
C ILE A 214 14.87 15.07 -33.04
N PHE A 215 14.06 14.11 -32.56
CA PHE A 215 12.78 13.75 -33.16
C PHE A 215 11.68 13.98 -32.16
N TYR A 216 10.51 14.46 -32.63
CA TYR A 216 9.36 14.74 -31.77
C TYR A 216 8.06 14.23 -32.38
N THR A 217 7.05 14.02 -31.52
CA THR A 217 5.67 13.66 -31.89
C THR A 217 4.67 14.53 -31.16
N LEU A 218 3.45 14.66 -31.70
CA LEU A 218 2.36 15.50 -31.16
C LEU A 218 1.07 14.69 -30.93
N ASP A 219 1.10 13.40 -31.10
CA ASP A 219 -0.04 12.48 -31.01
C ASP A 219 0.07 11.45 -29.87
N GLY A 220 1.16 11.52 -29.10
CA GLY A 220 1.47 10.56 -28.04
C GLY A 220 2.35 9.39 -28.47
N SER A 221 2.60 9.18 -29.75
CA SER A 221 3.50 8.12 -30.23
C SER A 221 4.94 8.31 -29.72
N GLU A 222 5.72 7.23 -29.72
CA GLU A 222 7.13 7.30 -29.33
C GLU A 222 7.94 8.04 -30.41
N PRO A 223 8.76 9.05 -30.03
CA PRO A 223 9.47 9.90 -30.99
C PRO A 223 10.73 9.21 -31.54
N THR A 224 10.54 8.12 -32.30
CA THR A 224 11.62 7.40 -32.99
C THR A 224 12.01 8.09 -34.29
N LYS A 225 13.13 7.66 -34.88
CA LYS A 225 13.54 8.15 -36.25
C LYS A 225 12.52 7.80 -37.34
N GLU A 226 11.76 6.73 -37.14
CA GLU A 226 10.75 6.22 -38.08
C GLU A 226 9.38 6.92 -37.90
N LYS A 227 8.94 7.15 -36.68
CA LYS A 227 7.62 7.73 -36.37
C LYS A 227 7.66 9.24 -36.09
N GLY A 228 8.80 9.75 -35.61
CA GLY A 228 8.93 11.15 -35.21
C GLY A 228 9.23 12.11 -36.33
N THR A 229 8.85 13.36 -36.16
CA THR A 229 9.27 14.48 -37.01
C THR A 229 10.64 14.97 -36.57
N ARG A 230 11.61 15.07 -37.53
CA ARG A 230 12.93 15.64 -37.21
C ARG A 230 12.81 17.12 -36.85
N TYR A 231 13.31 17.50 -35.69
CA TYR A 231 13.25 18.89 -35.26
C TYR A 231 14.23 19.76 -36.02
N SER A 232 13.73 20.83 -36.66
CA SER A 232 14.52 21.82 -37.42
C SER A 232 14.12 23.27 -37.10
N GLU A 233 12.92 23.48 -36.60
CA GLU A 233 12.38 24.80 -36.25
C GLU A 233 11.43 24.67 -35.05
N PRO A 234 11.14 25.79 -34.31
CA PRO A 234 10.24 25.73 -33.18
C PRO A 234 8.86 25.16 -33.49
N VAL A 235 8.38 24.26 -32.66
CA VAL A 235 7.10 23.56 -32.83
C VAL A 235 5.97 24.52 -32.44
N ARG A 236 4.96 24.66 -33.30
CA ARG A 236 3.78 25.52 -33.09
C ARG A 236 2.51 24.70 -33.01
N PHE A 237 1.63 25.06 -32.12
CA PHE A 237 0.33 24.41 -31.95
C PHE A 237 -0.70 25.38 -31.35
N SER A 238 -1.96 25.23 -31.72
CA SER A 238 -3.10 26.05 -31.30
C SER A 238 -4.18 25.28 -30.55
N ASN A 239 -3.97 23.97 -30.37
CA ASN A 239 -4.86 23.03 -29.68
C ASN A 239 -4.10 22.32 -28.57
N ASN A 240 -4.82 21.60 -27.69
CA ASN A 240 -4.21 20.73 -26.70
C ASN A 240 -3.25 19.76 -27.38
N THR A 241 -2.02 19.71 -26.91
CA THR A 241 -0.94 18.99 -27.59
C THR A 241 -0.04 18.26 -26.61
N PRO A 242 0.08 16.91 -26.71
CA PRO A 242 1.08 16.12 -26.00
C PRO A 242 2.39 16.14 -26.80
N LEU A 243 3.35 16.95 -26.44
CA LEU A 243 4.66 16.99 -27.09
C LEU A 243 5.58 15.96 -26.43
N ARG A 244 6.11 15.04 -27.24
CA ARG A 244 7.15 14.09 -26.84
C ARG A 244 8.39 14.29 -27.72
N ALA A 245 9.59 14.17 -27.14
CA ALA A 245 10.84 14.29 -27.88
C ALA A 245 11.93 13.37 -27.36
N ALA A 246 12.76 12.88 -28.28
CA ALA A 246 13.95 12.10 -27.99
C ALA A 246 15.15 12.57 -28.85
N ALA A 247 16.34 12.44 -28.32
CA ALA A 247 17.60 12.82 -28.94
C ALA A 247 18.41 11.59 -29.33
N TYR A 248 19.06 11.66 -30.51
CA TYR A 248 19.79 10.56 -31.10
C TYR A 248 21.19 11.02 -31.52
N ARG A 249 22.21 10.20 -31.23
CA ARG A 249 23.59 10.36 -31.72
C ARG A 249 24.10 9.02 -32.27
N ASP A 250 24.84 9.08 -33.32
CA ASP A 250 25.39 7.87 -33.94
C ASP A 250 26.28 7.09 -32.96
N GLY A 251 26.07 5.79 -32.86
CA GLY A 251 26.78 4.89 -31.97
C GLY A 251 26.47 5.07 -30.48
N GLN A 252 25.48 5.87 -30.13
CA GLN A 252 25.00 6.03 -28.75
C GLN A 252 23.57 5.49 -28.59
N ILE A 253 23.25 5.10 -27.35
CA ILE A 253 21.90 4.76 -26.93
C ILE A 253 21.02 6.02 -27.05
N PRO A 254 19.80 5.92 -27.61
CA PRO A 254 18.86 7.03 -27.64
C PRO A 254 18.62 7.60 -26.23
N SER A 255 18.27 8.87 -26.16
CA SER A 255 17.89 9.49 -24.90
C SER A 255 16.61 8.88 -24.31
N ASN A 256 16.37 9.14 -23.01
CA ASN A 256 15.01 9.02 -22.51
C ASN A 256 14.09 10.03 -23.21
N VAL A 257 12.78 9.71 -23.27
CA VAL A 257 11.78 10.61 -23.85
C VAL A 257 11.44 11.70 -22.87
N THR A 258 11.47 12.96 -23.31
CA THR A 258 10.89 14.10 -22.59
C THR A 258 9.45 14.27 -23.06
N SER A 259 8.50 14.36 -22.13
CA SER A 259 7.07 14.54 -22.42
C SER A 259 6.52 15.76 -21.69
N ALA A 260 5.61 16.49 -22.36
CA ALA A 260 4.89 17.62 -21.80
C ALA A 260 3.55 17.81 -22.50
N THR A 261 2.48 17.99 -21.73
CA THR A 261 1.16 18.32 -22.28
C THR A 261 0.89 19.81 -22.15
N TYR A 262 0.51 20.44 -23.27
CA TYR A 262 0.12 21.83 -23.36
C TYR A 262 -1.38 21.90 -23.67
N PHE A 263 -2.14 22.50 -22.74
CA PHE A 263 -3.56 22.76 -22.91
C PHE A 263 -3.71 24.19 -23.46
N VAL A 264 -4.20 24.30 -24.67
CA VAL A 264 -4.30 25.58 -25.39
C VAL A 264 -5.76 25.94 -25.65
N ASN A 265 -6.16 27.11 -25.13
CA ASN A 265 -7.54 27.59 -25.19
C ASN A 265 -8.55 26.61 -24.54
N GLU A 266 -8.08 25.79 -23.58
CA GLU A 266 -8.96 24.86 -22.87
C GLU A 266 -9.93 25.63 -21.97
N ARG A 267 -11.16 25.12 -21.85
CA ARG A 267 -12.17 25.68 -20.94
C ARG A 267 -11.66 25.75 -19.50
N SER A 268 -12.27 26.58 -18.68
CA SER A 268 -11.98 26.61 -17.25
C SER A 268 -12.42 25.27 -16.60
N ILE A 269 -11.52 24.65 -15.87
CA ILE A 269 -11.73 23.39 -15.14
C ILE A 269 -11.43 23.64 -13.67
N ASN A 270 -12.37 23.36 -12.77
CA ASN A 270 -12.19 23.60 -11.33
C ASN A 270 -11.55 22.42 -10.58
N LEU A 271 -11.41 21.28 -11.23
CA LEU A 271 -10.81 20.06 -10.67
C LEU A 271 -9.32 19.95 -11.03
N PRO A 272 -8.54 19.15 -10.31
CA PRO A 272 -7.23 18.69 -10.78
C PRO A 272 -7.36 18.03 -12.16
N VAL A 273 -6.31 18.17 -12.98
CA VAL A 273 -6.28 17.58 -14.32
C VAL A 273 -5.17 16.55 -14.40
N VAL A 274 -5.51 15.38 -14.90
CA VAL A 274 -4.57 14.31 -15.24
C VAL A 274 -4.40 14.28 -16.76
N ALA A 275 -3.17 14.32 -17.25
CA ALA A 275 -2.85 14.00 -18.63
C ALA A 275 -2.12 12.66 -18.70
N LEU A 276 -2.64 11.75 -19.51
CA LEU A 276 -1.99 10.50 -19.87
C LEU A 276 -1.54 10.59 -21.32
N VAL A 277 -0.25 10.34 -21.56
CA VAL A 277 0.32 10.35 -22.92
C VAL A 277 0.94 8.99 -23.19
N SER A 278 0.43 8.29 -24.20
CA SER A 278 0.87 6.96 -24.59
C SER A 278 0.76 6.78 -26.09
N ASP A 279 1.50 5.85 -26.67
CA ASP A 279 1.39 5.52 -28.09
C ASP A 279 -0.06 5.16 -28.43
N PRO A 280 -0.67 5.76 -29.48
CA PRO A 280 -2.04 5.46 -29.89
C PRO A 280 -2.29 3.97 -30.14
N ASP A 281 -1.30 3.21 -30.61
CA ASP A 281 -1.42 1.76 -30.82
C ASP A 281 -1.63 1.01 -29.48
N PHE A 282 -1.04 1.48 -28.40
CA PHE A 282 -1.22 0.90 -27.06
C PHE A 282 -2.58 1.23 -26.42
N LEU A 283 -3.24 2.26 -26.91
CA LEU A 283 -4.55 2.68 -26.42
C LEU A 283 -5.69 2.18 -27.30
N TYR A 284 -5.55 2.31 -28.60
CA TYR A 284 -6.63 2.15 -29.58
C TYR A 284 -6.32 1.18 -30.72
N GLY A 285 -5.10 0.65 -30.82
CA GLY A 285 -4.71 -0.32 -31.86
C GLY A 285 -5.45 -1.65 -31.67
N ASP A 286 -5.79 -2.30 -32.80
CA ASP A 286 -6.54 -3.56 -32.76
C ASP A 286 -5.78 -4.68 -32.10
N GLU A 287 -4.45 -4.73 -32.23
CA GLU A 287 -3.63 -5.79 -31.65
C GLU A 287 -3.32 -5.55 -30.17
N LEU A 288 -2.97 -4.31 -29.76
CA LEU A 288 -2.36 -3.99 -28.48
C LEU A 288 -3.17 -3.01 -27.64
N GLY A 289 -4.26 -2.47 -28.16
CA GLY A 289 -4.99 -1.37 -27.54
C GLY A 289 -5.72 -1.76 -26.25
N LEU A 290 -5.46 -1.00 -25.17
CA LEU A 290 -6.10 -1.20 -23.87
C LEU A 290 -7.59 -0.82 -23.86
N LEU A 291 -8.01 0.13 -24.69
CA LEU A 291 -9.33 0.78 -24.55
C LEU A 291 -10.36 0.26 -25.59
N VAL A 292 -9.99 -0.68 -26.43
CA VAL A 292 -10.78 -1.22 -27.52
C VAL A 292 -11.10 -2.71 -27.33
N ALA A 293 -12.04 -3.23 -28.11
CA ALA A 293 -12.28 -4.67 -28.19
C ALA A 293 -11.06 -5.38 -28.80
N GLY A 294 -10.54 -4.88 -29.93
CA GLY A 294 -9.37 -5.39 -30.59
C GLY A 294 -9.48 -6.85 -31.07
N GLU A 295 -8.34 -7.44 -31.42
CA GLU A 295 -8.26 -8.79 -31.99
C GLU A 295 -7.73 -9.85 -31.02
N ASN A 296 -6.97 -9.44 -29.99
CA ASN A 296 -6.26 -10.34 -29.06
C ASN A 296 -6.93 -10.37 -27.65
N GLY A 297 -8.23 -10.11 -27.62
CA GLY A 297 -8.98 -9.98 -26.37
C GLY A 297 -9.31 -11.31 -25.69
N SER A 298 -9.47 -11.27 -24.36
CA SER A 298 -10.05 -12.36 -23.57
C SER A 298 -11.58 -12.32 -23.58
N GLN A 299 -12.19 -13.45 -23.23
CA GLN A 299 -13.66 -13.58 -23.18
C GLN A 299 -14.25 -12.67 -22.09
N VAL A 300 -15.19 -11.82 -22.50
CA VAL A 300 -15.96 -10.98 -21.58
C VAL A 300 -17.11 -11.82 -20.98
N PRO A 301 -17.24 -11.89 -19.66
CA PRO A 301 -18.30 -12.64 -19.02
C PRO A 301 -19.68 -12.13 -19.44
N SER A 302 -20.58 -13.04 -19.80
CA SER A 302 -21.92 -12.70 -20.27
C SER A 302 -22.76 -11.92 -19.27
N TYR A 303 -22.52 -12.11 -17.95
CA TYR A 303 -23.23 -11.36 -16.89
C TYR A 303 -22.86 -9.87 -16.86
N CYS A 304 -21.77 -9.47 -17.51
CA CYS A 304 -21.38 -8.05 -17.62
C CYS A 304 -22.23 -7.27 -18.64
N ASN A 305 -23.01 -7.95 -19.47
CA ASN A 305 -23.88 -7.32 -20.49
C ASN A 305 -23.14 -6.28 -21.37
N GLY A 306 -21.85 -6.53 -21.66
CA GLY A 306 -21.03 -5.69 -22.54
C GLY A 306 -21.40 -5.83 -24.02
N PRO A 307 -20.95 -4.90 -24.88
CA PRO A 307 -21.20 -4.97 -26.32
C PRO A 307 -20.36 -6.06 -27.00
N ASP A 308 -19.23 -6.45 -26.42
CA ASP A 308 -18.23 -7.32 -27.02
C ASP A 308 -18.20 -8.67 -26.30
N LEU A 309 -18.05 -9.77 -27.06
CA LEU A 309 -17.89 -11.11 -26.51
C LEU A 309 -16.43 -11.42 -26.13
N TRP A 310 -15.49 -10.81 -26.83
CA TRP A 310 -14.06 -10.89 -26.63
C TRP A 310 -13.50 -9.48 -26.73
N ALA A 311 -12.55 -9.12 -25.84
CA ALA A 311 -12.04 -7.76 -25.86
C ALA A 311 -10.64 -7.64 -25.26
N ASN A 312 -9.76 -6.85 -25.94
CA ASN A 312 -8.46 -6.47 -25.42
C ASN A 312 -8.58 -5.76 -24.07
N TYR A 313 -9.62 -4.91 -23.89
CA TYR A 313 -9.85 -4.24 -22.60
C TYR A 313 -10.19 -5.20 -21.45
N TRP A 314 -10.41 -6.47 -21.71
CA TRP A 314 -10.65 -7.49 -20.69
C TRP A 314 -9.36 -8.15 -20.20
N ASN A 315 -8.28 -8.07 -20.98
CA ASN A 315 -6.97 -8.57 -20.58
C ASN A 315 -6.41 -7.75 -19.41
N ASP A 316 -5.56 -8.38 -18.60
CA ASP A 316 -4.82 -7.66 -17.56
C ASP A 316 -3.50 -7.08 -18.11
N TRP A 317 -3.58 -6.46 -19.24
CA TRP A 317 -2.44 -5.85 -19.90
C TRP A 317 -1.98 -4.56 -19.23
N HIS A 318 -0.70 -4.26 -19.47
CA HIS A 318 -0.07 -3.01 -19.07
C HIS A 318 0.62 -2.37 -20.26
N ARG A 319 0.55 -1.04 -20.36
CA ARG A 319 1.23 -0.26 -21.39
C ARG A 319 1.97 0.91 -20.76
N PRO A 320 3.10 1.34 -21.36
CA PRO A 320 3.79 2.54 -20.92
C PRO A 320 2.97 3.79 -21.22
N ALA A 321 3.02 4.75 -20.29
CA ALA A 321 2.44 6.08 -20.49
C ALA A 321 3.24 7.12 -19.70
N ASN A 322 3.19 8.37 -20.12
CA ASN A 322 3.57 9.49 -19.30
C ASN A 322 2.36 9.96 -18.51
N PHE A 323 2.53 10.17 -17.21
CA PHE A 323 1.50 10.66 -16.29
C PHE A 323 1.86 12.06 -15.81
N GLU A 324 0.98 13.01 -16.08
CA GLU A 324 1.10 14.37 -15.59
C GLU A 324 -0.11 14.70 -14.71
N LEU A 325 0.14 15.33 -13.56
CA LEU A 325 -0.90 15.83 -12.66
C LEU A 325 -0.77 17.33 -12.50
N PHE A 326 -1.83 18.03 -12.85
CA PHE A 326 -1.98 19.47 -12.60
C PHE A 326 -2.98 19.69 -11.47
N ASP A 327 -2.60 20.46 -10.46
CA ASP A 327 -3.48 20.78 -9.35
C ASP A 327 -4.64 21.70 -9.76
N ARG A 328 -5.49 22.09 -8.82
CA ARG A 328 -6.61 23.02 -9.09
C ARG A 328 -6.15 24.38 -9.60
N SER A 329 -4.94 24.82 -9.25
CA SER A 329 -4.35 26.06 -9.75
C SER A 329 -3.71 25.92 -11.14
N LYS A 330 -3.81 24.73 -11.75
CA LYS A 330 -3.20 24.36 -13.04
C LYS A 330 -1.68 24.32 -13.03
N LYS A 331 -1.10 24.21 -11.86
CA LYS A 331 0.33 23.97 -11.71
C LYS A 331 0.62 22.49 -11.84
N GLU A 332 1.58 22.15 -12.67
CA GLU A 332 2.12 20.78 -12.75
C GLU A 332 2.71 20.35 -11.40
N ARG A 333 2.37 19.16 -10.94
CA ARG A 333 2.81 18.56 -9.68
C ARG A 333 3.55 17.25 -9.89
N LEU A 334 3.15 16.48 -10.87
CA LEU A 334 3.79 15.23 -11.27
C LEU A 334 3.95 15.21 -12.78
N ASN A 335 5.09 14.70 -13.23
CA ASN A 335 5.35 14.37 -14.62
C ASN A 335 6.37 13.23 -14.66
N GLN A 336 5.90 12.01 -14.88
CA GLN A 336 6.77 10.84 -14.93
C GLN A 336 6.19 9.72 -15.77
N GLU A 337 7.06 8.83 -16.25
CA GLU A 337 6.63 7.59 -16.91
C GLU A 337 6.07 6.59 -15.87
N VAL A 338 4.97 5.94 -16.26
CA VAL A 338 4.23 4.95 -15.48
C VAL A 338 3.79 3.79 -16.38
N LYS A 339 3.33 2.71 -15.79
CA LYS A 339 2.53 1.73 -16.50
C LYS A 339 1.05 1.94 -16.22
N ILE A 340 0.23 1.89 -17.26
CA ILE A 340 -1.22 1.97 -17.19
C ILE A 340 -1.85 0.65 -17.61
N GLY A 341 -3.06 0.39 -17.15
CA GLY A 341 -3.87 -0.76 -17.54
C GLY A 341 -5.32 -0.59 -17.15
N ASN A 342 -6.20 -1.42 -17.65
CA ASN A 342 -7.61 -1.37 -17.29
C ASN A 342 -7.84 -1.82 -15.84
N PHE A 343 -8.86 -1.26 -15.21
CA PHE A 343 -9.24 -1.58 -13.85
C PHE A 343 -10.74 -1.87 -13.73
N GLY A 344 -11.11 -2.71 -12.75
CA GLY A 344 -12.47 -3.13 -12.48
C GLY A 344 -12.86 -4.45 -13.16
N ALA A 345 -14.08 -4.89 -12.92
CA ALA A 345 -14.70 -6.04 -13.57
C ALA A 345 -15.65 -5.56 -14.70
N CYS A 346 -16.96 -5.69 -14.56
CA CYS A 346 -17.92 -5.28 -15.57
C CYS A 346 -17.85 -3.79 -15.99
N SER A 347 -17.29 -2.92 -15.15
CA SER A 347 -17.04 -1.52 -15.48
C SER A 347 -16.06 -1.33 -16.67
N ARG A 348 -15.25 -2.35 -17.02
CA ARG A 348 -14.40 -2.35 -18.21
C ARG A 348 -15.19 -2.30 -19.53
N THR A 349 -16.46 -2.72 -19.53
CA THR A 349 -17.33 -2.66 -20.71
C THR A 349 -17.86 -1.26 -20.99
N LYS A 350 -17.72 -0.30 -20.08
CA LYS A 350 -18.20 1.07 -20.26
C LYS A 350 -17.35 1.83 -21.30
N TYR A 351 -17.94 2.88 -21.89
CA TYR A 351 -17.28 3.69 -22.91
C TYR A 351 -16.02 4.37 -22.37
N VAL A 352 -16.12 5.03 -21.21
CA VAL A 352 -14.97 5.53 -20.47
C VAL A 352 -14.59 4.48 -19.42
N LYS A 353 -13.40 3.95 -19.51
CA LYS A 353 -12.89 2.87 -18.66
C LYS A 353 -12.12 3.42 -17.45
N SER A 354 -12.09 2.67 -16.38
CA SER A 354 -11.17 2.95 -15.28
C SER A 354 -9.75 2.52 -15.65
N ILE A 355 -8.78 3.32 -15.26
CA ILE A 355 -7.36 3.10 -15.59
C ILE A 355 -6.57 2.97 -14.29
N LYS A 356 -5.88 1.84 -14.08
CA LYS A 356 -4.86 1.71 -13.03
C LYS A 356 -3.57 2.38 -13.49
N VAL A 357 -2.95 3.14 -12.60
CA VAL A 357 -1.68 3.84 -12.83
C VAL A 357 -0.69 3.35 -11.78
N ASN A 358 0.42 2.78 -12.21
CA ASN A 358 1.43 2.25 -11.31
C ASN A 358 2.79 2.90 -11.62
N ALA A 359 3.39 3.54 -10.64
CA ALA A 359 4.80 3.86 -10.67
C ALA A 359 5.65 2.57 -10.58
N ALA A 360 6.72 2.48 -11.34
CA ALA A 360 7.57 1.29 -11.34
C ALA A 360 9.01 1.63 -11.72
N LYS A 361 9.97 1.00 -11.03
CA LYS A 361 11.43 1.20 -11.24
C LYS A 361 11.88 1.01 -12.70
N ILE A 362 11.15 0.24 -13.49
CA ILE A 362 11.43 0.04 -14.91
C ILE A 362 11.28 1.35 -15.70
N TYR A 363 10.45 2.29 -15.23
CA TYR A 363 10.24 3.59 -15.86
C TYR A 363 11.06 4.72 -15.21
N GLY A 364 11.54 4.53 -14.00
CA GLY A 364 12.33 5.51 -13.23
C GLY A 364 11.94 5.50 -11.76
N ASP A 365 11.00 6.33 -11.37
CA ASP A 365 10.52 6.41 -10.00
C ASP A 365 9.46 5.35 -9.74
N ASN A 366 9.52 4.72 -8.57
CA ASN A 366 8.56 3.70 -8.15
C ASN A 366 7.43 4.25 -7.27
N GLU A 367 7.34 5.53 -7.15
CA GLU A 367 6.29 6.25 -6.42
C GLU A 367 5.86 7.50 -7.18
N LEU A 368 4.58 7.86 -7.07
CA LEU A 368 4.01 9.13 -7.47
C LEU A 368 4.20 10.08 -6.28
N ASP A 369 5.24 10.88 -6.32
CA ASP A 369 5.69 11.69 -5.19
C ASP A 369 4.95 13.03 -5.11
N TYR A 370 3.68 12.98 -4.67
CA TYR A 370 2.80 14.13 -4.46
C TYR A 370 1.60 13.76 -3.54
N PRO A 371 1.16 14.66 -2.62
CA PRO A 371 -0.01 14.47 -1.76
C PRO A 371 -1.31 14.60 -2.55
N ILE A 372 -1.68 13.54 -3.26
CA ILE A 372 -2.87 13.52 -4.12
C ILE A 372 -4.16 13.69 -3.31
N PHE A 373 -4.22 13.08 -2.12
CA PHE A 373 -5.40 13.09 -1.26
C PHE A 373 -5.18 13.95 -0.03
N LYS A 374 -5.99 14.99 0.13
CA LYS A 374 -5.84 15.94 1.24
C LYS A 374 -6.18 15.36 2.61
N GLU A 375 -7.02 14.32 2.64
CA GLU A 375 -7.46 13.63 3.86
C GLU A 375 -6.46 12.58 4.37
N LYS A 376 -5.42 12.30 3.62
CA LYS A 376 -4.39 11.32 4.00
C LYS A 376 -3.07 12.03 4.34
N PRO A 377 -2.36 11.58 5.37
CA PRO A 377 -1.05 12.15 5.71
C PRO A 377 0.06 11.74 4.73
N ASN A 378 -0.20 10.75 3.88
CA ASN A 378 0.75 10.21 2.92
C ASN A 378 0.97 11.15 1.75
N LEU A 379 2.20 11.28 1.34
CA LEU A 379 2.59 12.23 0.29
C LEU A 379 3.14 11.53 -0.95
N SER A 380 3.28 10.21 -0.95
CA SER A 380 3.66 9.42 -2.12
C SER A 380 2.83 8.13 -2.26
N TRP A 381 2.69 7.64 -3.49
CA TRP A 381 1.81 6.53 -3.84
C TRP A 381 2.48 5.59 -4.83
N LYS A 382 2.53 4.28 -4.55
CA LYS A 382 3.02 3.28 -5.52
C LYS A 382 2.05 3.10 -6.69
N SER A 383 0.75 3.17 -6.40
CA SER A 383 -0.29 3.05 -7.42
C SER A 383 -1.56 3.79 -7.04
N ILE A 384 -2.30 4.23 -8.07
CA ILE A 384 -3.63 4.83 -7.95
C ILE A 384 -4.55 4.26 -9.04
N VAL A 385 -5.84 4.54 -8.90
CA VAL A 385 -6.84 4.24 -9.91
C VAL A 385 -7.56 5.52 -10.32
N LEU A 386 -7.64 5.77 -11.62
CA LEU A 386 -8.56 6.74 -12.23
C LEU A 386 -9.88 6.01 -12.46
N ARG A 387 -10.81 6.12 -11.53
CA ARG A 387 -12.03 5.32 -11.49
C ARG A 387 -13.19 5.99 -12.21
N ASN A 388 -13.84 5.29 -13.11
CA ASN A 388 -15.02 5.75 -13.86
C ASN A 388 -16.34 5.71 -13.05
N SER A 389 -16.27 5.50 -11.73
CA SER A 389 -17.37 5.35 -10.79
C SER A 389 -18.12 4.00 -10.84
N GLY A 390 -17.60 3.01 -11.54
CA GLY A 390 -18.09 1.63 -11.50
C GLY A 390 -19.58 1.49 -11.88
N ASN A 391 -20.41 1.00 -10.97
CA ASN A 391 -21.87 0.88 -11.18
C ASN A 391 -22.59 2.24 -11.24
N ASP A 392 -22.01 3.31 -10.69
CA ASP A 392 -22.54 4.67 -10.75
C ASP A 392 -22.09 5.44 -12.02
N TYR A 393 -21.41 4.76 -12.97
CA TYR A 393 -21.05 5.31 -14.27
C TYR A 393 -22.26 5.85 -15.04
N GLY A 394 -22.14 7.04 -15.58
CA GLY A 394 -23.20 7.70 -16.34
C GLY A 394 -24.43 8.05 -15.46
N ARG A 395 -24.25 8.22 -14.16
CA ARG A 395 -25.30 8.51 -13.17
C ARG A 395 -24.92 9.69 -12.28
N SER A 396 -24.52 9.45 -11.01
CA SER A 396 -24.15 10.53 -10.10
C SER A 396 -22.63 10.77 -9.99
N TYR A 397 -21.83 9.78 -10.29
CA TYR A 397 -20.35 9.75 -10.11
C TYR A 397 -19.86 9.89 -8.67
N LEU A 398 -20.77 9.98 -7.68
CA LEU A 398 -20.47 10.38 -6.31
C LEU A 398 -20.70 9.30 -5.26
N ARG A 399 -21.49 8.24 -5.53
CA ARG A 399 -21.98 7.30 -4.49
C ARG A 399 -20.87 6.74 -3.63
N ASP A 400 -19.84 6.19 -4.25
CA ASP A 400 -18.71 5.62 -3.53
C ASP A 400 -17.94 6.71 -2.76
N GLY A 401 -17.52 7.80 -3.41
CA GLY A 401 -16.83 8.92 -2.76
C GLY A 401 -17.63 9.55 -1.61
N PHE A 402 -18.95 9.58 -1.73
CA PHE A 402 -19.84 10.10 -0.71
C PHE A 402 -19.80 9.25 0.57
N LEU A 403 -19.89 7.92 0.46
CA LEU A 403 -19.81 7.07 1.64
C LEU A 403 -18.40 7.10 2.24
N GLN A 404 -17.35 7.01 1.41
CA GLN A 404 -15.95 7.07 1.90
C GLN A 404 -15.72 8.36 2.71
N THR A 405 -16.18 9.51 2.20
CA THR A 405 -16.10 10.79 2.92
C THR A 405 -16.96 10.79 4.19
N ALA A 406 -18.14 10.17 4.17
CA ALA A 406 -19.01 10.12 5.34
C ALA A 406 -18.42 9.24 6.46
N ALA A 407 -17.78 8.13 6.09
CA ALA A 407 -17.17 7.16 7.00
C ALA A 407 -15.77 7.55 7.49
N SER A 408 -15.12 8.52 6.86
CA SER A 408 -13.73 8.92 7.19
C SER A 408 -13.51 9.39 8.63
N CYS A 409 -14.57 9.76 9.35
CA CYS A 409 -14.51 10.12 10.77
C CYS A 409 -14.63 8.90 11.72
N LEU A 410 -14.84 7.71 11.17
CA LEU A 410 -14.87 6.46 11.92
C LEU A 410 -13.48 5.83 11.89
N ASP A 411 -13.15 5.07 12.94
CA ASP A 411 -12.01 4.17 12.88
C ASP A 411 -12.33 3.01 11.92
N ILE A 412 -11.90 3.17 10.67
CA ILE A 412 -12.15 2.23 9.57
C ILE A 412 -11.13 2.47 8.45
N ASP A 413 -10.62 1.40 7.89
CA ASP A 413 -9.79 1.49 6.70
C ASP A 413 -10.66 1.80 5.49
N HIS A 414 -10.43 2.93 4.85
CA HIS A 414 -11.24 3.43 3.75
C HIS A 414 -10.38 4.04 2.64
N GLN A 415 -10.93 4.05 1.42
CA GLN A 415 -10.25 4.64 0.27
C GLN A 415 -10.37 6.16 0.25
N ALA A 416 -9.26 6.84 0.01
CA ALA A 416 -9.26 8.27 -0.29
C ALA A 416 -9.97 8.59 -1.62
N TYR A 417 -10.48 9.81 -1.75
CA TYR A 417 -11.30 10.27 -2.87
C TYR A 417 -10.88 11.65 -3.37
N GLN A 418 -10.46 11.75 -4.63
CA GLN A 418 -10.16 13.00 -5.30
C GLN A 418 -10.75 13.00 -6.72
N PRO A 419 -11.82 13.77 -7.00
CA PRO A 419 -12.33 13.90 -8.38
C PRO A 419 -11.33 14.65 -9.24
N SER A 420 -11.20 14.25 -10.50
CA SER A 420 -10.30 14.84 -11.49
C SER A 420 -10.88 14.80 -12.89
N VAL A 421 -10.33 15.62 -13.78
CA VAL A 421 -10.55 15.54 -15.23
C VAL A 421 -9.37 14.84 -15.86
N VAL A 422 -9.63 13.89 -16.73
CA VAL A 422 -8.61 13.11 -17.43
C VAL A 422 -8.61 13.43 -18.90
N PHE A 423 -7.42 13.72 -19.41
CA PHE A 423 -7.13 13.82 -20.84
C PHE A 423 -6.21 12.68 -21.25
N ILE A 424 -6.42 12.12 -22.44
CA ILE A 424 -5.55 11.12 -23.04
C ILE A 424 -5.06 11.68 -24.37
N ASN A 425 -3.74 11.77 -24.55
CA ASN A 425 -3.10 12.35 -25.71
C ASN A 425 -3.67 13.73 -26.11
N GLY A 426 -3.96 14.58 -25.09
CA GLY A 426 -4.51 15.93 -25.27
C GLY A 426 -6.03 15.99 -25.48
N GLU A 427 -6.70 14.84 -25.67
CA GLU A 427 -8.15 14.77 -25.85
C GLU A 427 -8.88 14.53 -24.54
N TYR A 428 -10.03 15.21 -24.32
CA TYR A 428 -10.85 15.02 -23.13
C TYR A 428 -11.38 13.59 -23.08
N TYR A 429 -11.02 12.87 -22.02
CA TYR A 429 -11.45 11.49 -21.82
C TYR A 429 -12.67 11.39 -20.88
N GLY A 430 -12.70 12.19 -19.81
CA GLY A 430 -13.82 12.22 -18.87
C GLY A 430 -13.49 12.73 -17.49
N MET A 431 -14.52 12.79 -16.65
CA MET A 431 -14.36 13.03 -15.21
C MET A 431 -14.19 11.68 -14.50
N LEU A 432 -13.01 11.43 -13.94
CA LEU A 432 -12.69 10.21 -13.21
C LEU A 432 -12.25 10.54 -11.78
N ASN A 433 -12.51 9.62 -10.88
CA ASN A 433 -12.13 9.76 -9.48
C ASN A 433 -10.76 9.12 -9.25
N ILE A 434 -9.78 9.92 -8.83
CA ILE A 434 -8.52 9.35 -8.34
C ILE A 434 -8.81 8.65 -7.01
N ARG A 435 -8.42 7.37 -6.91
CA ARG A 435 -8.64 6.51 -5.74
C ARG A 435 -7.37 5.75 -5.38
N GLU A 436 -7.21 5.42 -4.10
CA GLU A 436 -6.25 4.42 -3.69
C GLU A 436 -6.63 3.06 -4.29
N ARG A 437 -5.64 2.24 -4.57
CA ARG A 437 -5.86 0.85 -5.00
C ARG A 437 -5.82 -0.06 -3.77
N THR A 438 -6.94 -0.73 -3.45
CA THR A 438 -7.08 -1.64 -2.30
C THR A 438 -6.36 -2.98 -2.52
N ASN A 439 -5.06 -2.94 -2.61
CA ASN A 439 -4.14 -4.07 -2.73
C ASN A 439 -2.96 -3.87 -1.77
N LYS A 440 -1.87 -4.59 -2.00
CA LYS A 440 -0.63 -4.43 -1.22
C LYS A 440 -0.14 -2.97 -1.13
N ASP A 441 -0.32 -2.18 -2.19
CA ASP A 441 0.11 -0.78 -2.20
C ASP A 441 -0.71 0.08 -1.23
N PHE A 442 -1.99 -0.26 -0.96
CA PHE A 442 -2.80 0.39 0.07
C PHE A 442 -2.20 0.18 1.46
N ILE A 443 -1.82 -1.06 1.77
CA ILE A 443 -1.21 -1.39 3.07
C ILE A 443 0.14 -0.71 3.21
N TYR A 444 0.97 -0.75 2.16
CA TYR A 444 2.23 -0.04 2.16
C TYR A 444 2.04 1.46 2.39
N SER A 445 1.14 2.10 1.66
CA SER A 445 0.93 3.55 1.75
C SER A 445 0.37 3.98 3.11
N ASN A 446 -0.56 3.22 3.71
CA ASN A 446 -1.22 3.59 4.95
C ASN A 446 -0.50 3.08 6.21
N TYR A 447 0.29 2.00 6.11
CA TYR A 447 0.88 1.32 7.27
C TYR A 447 2.40 1.05 7.15
N GLY A 448 3.00 1.33 6.01
CA GLY A 448 4.44 1.13 5.78
C GLY A 448 4.88 -0.33 5.65
N LEU A 449 3.96 -1.29 5.58
CA LEU A 449 4.27 -2.71 5.52
C LEU A 449 4.50 -3.18 4.07
N ASP A 450 5.59 -3.92 3.84
CA ASP A 450 5.85 -4.58 2.58
C ASP A 450 4.97 -5.86 2.43
N GLU A 451 4.83 -6.37 1.20
CA GLU A 451 3.91 -7.45 0.84
C GLU A 451 4.12 -8.74 1.64
N ASP A 452 5.34 -9.03 2.04
CA ASP A 452 5.69 -10.20 2.85
C ASP A 452 5.44 -10.01 4.36
N GLU A 453 5.01 -8.81 4.81
CA GLU A 453 4.81 -8.49 6.21
C GLU A 453 3.35 -8.55 6.70
N PHE A 454 2.39 -8.79 5.80
CA PHE A 454 0.97 -8.89 6.16
C PHE A 454 0.26 -10.02 5.43
N TYR A 455 -0.94 -10.37 5.92
CA TYR A 455 -1.92 -11.20 5.24
C TYR A 455 -3.04 -10.31 4.70
N MET A 456 -3.54 -10.61 3.51
CA MET A 456 -4.72 -9.97 2.93
C MET A 456 -5.64 -11.03 2.35
N ASN A 457 -6.91 -11.01 2.77
CA ASN A 457 -7.95 -11.90 2.25
C ASN A 457 -8.93 -11.09 1.40
N GLU A 458 -9.34 -11.65 0.26
CA GLU A 458 -10.39 -11.11 -0.59
C GLU A 458 -11.53 -12.11 -0.69
N GLY A 459 -12.77 -11.63 -0.47
CA GLY A 459 -13.96 -12.49 -0.42
C GLY A 459 -14.19 -13.17 0.91
N SER A 460 -15.06 -14.19 0.91
CA SER A 460 -15.47 -14.94 2.11
C SER A 460 -14.55 -16.12 2.46
N HIS A 461 -13.52 -16.38 1.70
CA HIS A 461 -12.62 -17.52 1.89
C HIS A 461 -11.34 -17.06 2.55
N ALA A 462 -10.94 -17.78 3.61
CA ALA A 462 -9.64 -17.57 4.24
C ALA A 462 -8.50 -18.14 3.38
N HIS A 463 -7.35 -17.49 3.36
CA HIS A 463 -6.13 -18.14 2.91
C HIS A 463 -5.73 -19.22 3.94
N GLU A 464 -5.50 -20.44 3.48
CA GLU A 464 -5.07 -21.55 4.34
C GLU A 464 -3.87 -21.17 5.22
N GLY A 465 -3.95 -21.56 6.49
CA GLY A 465 -2.87 -21.33 7.44
C GLY A 465 -2.81 -19.94 8.08
N THR A 466 -3.83 -19.11 7.89
CA THR A 466 -3.91 -17.80 8.57
C THR A 466 -4.80 -17.86 9.81
N THR A 467 -4.61 -16.93 10.76
CA THR A 467 -5.48 -16.80 11.94
C THR A 467 -6.92 -16.37 11.59
N TYR A 468 -7.23 -16.09 10.33
CA TYR A 468 -8.59 -15.82 9.87
C TYR A 468 -9.49 -17.04 9.98
N ASP A 469 -8.93 -18.25 9.78
CA ASP A 469 -9.65 -19.50 9.99
C ASP A 469 -10.15 -19.63 11.43
N VAL A 470 -9.36 -19.18 12.40
CA VAL A 470 -9.77 -19.15 13.82
C VAL A 470 -10.95 -18.22 14.04
N VAL A 471 -10.99 -17.05 13.37
CA VAL A 471 -12.14 -16.13 13.41
C VAL A 471 -13.39 -16.80 12.83
N MET A 472 -13.24 -17.49 11.70
CA MET A 472 -14.33 -18.22 11.06
C MET A 472 -14.84 -19.35 11.95
N ASP A 473 -13.97 -20.08 12.63
CA ASP A 473 -14.36 -21.16 13.53
C ASP A 473 -15.08 -20.62 14.79
N LEU A 474 -14.62 -19.50 15.33
CA LEU A 474 -15.32 -18.84 16.42
C LEU A 474 -16.73 -18.40 16.00
N ALA A 475 -16.91 -17.92 14.78
CA ALA A 475 -18.20 -17.50 14.25
C ALA A 475 -19.20 -18.67 14.09
N LYS A 476 -18.71 -19.91 13.96
CA LYS A 476 -19.54 -21.13 13.86
C LYS A 476 -20.08 -21.62 15.21
N LEU A 477 -19.49 -21.18 16.33
CA LEU A 477 -19.92 -21.57 17.67
C LEU A 477 -21.40 -21.27 17.91
N THR A 478 -22.02 -22.05 18.79
CA THR A 478 -23.38 -21.79 19.27
C THR A 478 -23.42 -20.50 20.12
N GLU A 479 -24.61 -19.98 20.40
CA GLU A 479 -24.78 -18.80 21.25
C GLU A 479 -24.25 -19.05 22.66
N GLU A 480 -24.48 -20.23 23.23
CA GLU A 480 -23.97 -20.59 24.56
C GLU A 480 -22.45 -20.66 24.60
N GLU A 481 -21.82 -21.25 23.59
CA GLU A 481 -20.37 -21.42 23.51
C GLU A 481 -19.63 -20.08 23.32
N ILE A 482 -20.15 -19.18 22.47
CA ILE A 482 -19.49 -17.91 22.13
C ILE A 482 -19.75 -16.81 23.17
N ASN A 483 -20.86 -16.89 23.94
CA ASN A 483 -21.30 -15.85 24.85
C ASN A 483 -20.61 -15.94 26.23
N THR A 484 -19.31 -15.98 26.25
CA THR A 484 -18.46 -15.99 27.46
C THR A 484 -17.42 -14.88 27.38
N ASN A 485 -16.96 -14.39 28.55
CA ASN A 485 -15.90 -13.39 28.58
C ASN A 485 -14.60 -13.90 27.91
N ALA A 486 -14.23 -15.15 28.13
CA ALA A 486 -13.04 -15.74 27.53
C ALA A 486 -13.12 -15.76 25.99
N ARG A 487 -14.32 -16.03 25.42
CA ARG A 487 -14.50 -15.98 23.97
C ARG A 487 -14.49 -14.54 23.45
N TYR A 488 -15.08 -13.61 24.18
CA TYR A 488 -14.97 -12.18 23.84
C TYR A 488 -13.51 -11.74 23.78
N GLU A 489 -12.71 -12.04 24.79
CA GLU A 489 -11.28 -11.73 24.83
C GLU A 489 -10.51 -12.41 23.67
N GLN A 490 -10.84 -13.68 23.38
CA GLN A 490 -10.24 -14.39 22.26
C GLN A 490 -10.56 -13.70 20.92
N ILE A 491 -11.81 -13.27 20.71
CA ILE A 491 -12.23 -12.54 19.51
C ILE A 491 -11.51 -11.19 19.45
N ASP A 492 -11.49 -10.45 20.56
CA ASP A 492 -10.87 -9.13 20.64
C ASP A 492 -9.35 -9.18 20.39
N ASN A 493 -8.69 -10.28 20.75
CA ASN A 493 -7.27 -10.50 20.41
C ASN A 493 -7.03 -10.79 18.92
N LEU A 494 -8.03 -11.25 18.18
CA LEU A 494 -7.90 -11.63 16.79
C LEU A 494 -8.36 -10.56 15.81
N ILE A 495 -9.43 -9.84 16.15
CA ILE A 495 -10.01 -8.79 15.29
C ILE A 495 -10.09 -7.47 16.03
N ASP A 496 -10.01 -6.38 15.28
CA ASP A 496 -10.39 -5.07 15.78
C ASP A 496 -11.93 -4.96 15.79
N ILE A 497 -12.53 -5.26 16.96
CA ILE A 497 -13.99 -5.27 17.09
C ILE A 497 -14.59 -3.89 16.79
N ASN A 498 -13.88 -2.82 17.17
CA ASN A 498 -14.37 -1.45 16.95
C ASN A 498 -14.46 -1.15 15.46
N GLU A 499 -13.38 -1.40 14.74
CA GLU A 499 -13.28 -1.23 13.29
C GLU A 499 -14.26 -2.14 12.54
N PHE A 500 -14.32 -3.43 12.90
CA PHE A 500 -15.23 -4.41 12.34
C PHE A 500 -16.69 -3.92 12.40
N LEU A 501 -17.13 -3.43 13.55
CA LEU A 501 -18.49 -2.94 13.73
C LEU A 501 -18.76 -1.65 12.96
N ASN A 502 -17.79 -0.76 12.84
CA ASN A 502 -17.87 0.45 12.00
C ASN A 502 -17.99 0.09 10.53
N TYR A 503 -17.18 -0.85 10.05
CA TYR A 503 -17.24 -1.36 8.69
C TYR A 503 -18.62 -1.92 8.36
N PHE A 504 -19.14 -2.85 9.17
CA PHE A 504 -20.45 -3.44 8.94
C PHE A 504 -21.58 -2.42 9.02
N LEU A 505 -21.55 -1.47 9.96
CA LEU A 505 -22.55 -0.41 10.06
C LEU A 505 -22.57 0.47 8.81
N SER A 506 -21.42 0.80 8.25
CA SER A 506 -21.30 1.59 7.02
C SER A 506 -21.94 0.88 5.82
N GLU A 507 -21.63 -0.40 5.63
CA GLU A 507 -22.21 -1.22 4.57
C GLU A 507 -23.72 -1.46 4.74
N ILE A 508 -24.17 -1.69 5.99
CA ILE A 508 -25.59 -1.80 6.34
C ILE A 508 -26.34 -0.50 6.02
N TYR A 509 -25.74 0.66 6.32
CA TYR A 509 -26.35 1.95 6.07
C TYR A 509 -26.63 2.17 4.58
N VAL A 510 -25.64 1.97 3.71
CA VAL A 510 -25.78 2.27 2.27
C VAL A 510 -26.53 1.22 1.49
N VAL A 511 -26.73 0.02 2.03
CA VAL A 511 -27.36 -1.10 1.31
C VAL A 511 -26.56 -1.48 0.07
N ASN A 512 -25.26 -1.72 0.22
CA ASN A 512 -24.42 -2.19 -0.86
C ASN A 512 -24.82 -3.61 -1.28
N ARG A 513 -25.28 -3.80 -2.51
CA ARG A 513 -25.84 -5.07 -2.97
C ARG A 513 -24.79 -6.08 -3.43
N ASP A 514 -23.60 -5.62 -3.80
CA ASP A 514 -22.50 -6.51 -4.15
C ASP A 514 -21.82 -7.10 -2.90
N TRP A 515 -22.11 -6.53 -1.74
CA TRP A 515 -21.60 -6.95 -0.44
C TRP A 515 -22.60 -7.83 0.32
N PRO A 516 -22.15 -8.82 1.12
CA PRO A 516 -20.79 -9.31 1.35
C PRO A 516 -20.40 -10.47 0.43
N GLY A 517 -21.12 -10.73 -0.67
CA GLY A 517 -20.80 -11.79 -1.62
C GLY A 517 -19.56 -11.48 -2.47
N GLY A 518 -19.26 -10.20 -2.66
CA GLY A 518 -18.07 -9.60 -3.23
C GLY A 518 -17.68 -8.36 -2.41
N ASN A 519 -16.68 -7.61 -2.86
CA ASN A 519 -16.27 -6.32 -2.29
C ASN A 519 -16.00 -6.36 -0.78
N ILE A 520 -15.41 -7.46 -0.30
CA ILE A 520 -14.97 -7.61 1.08
C ILE A 520 -13.49 -7.97 1.11
N LYS A 521 -12.70 -7.17 1.81
CA LYS A 521 -11.27 -7.40 2.05
C LYS A 521 -10.96 -7.22 3.51
N ALA A 522 -10.18 -8.17 4.03
CA ALA A 522 -9.63 -8.08 5.38
C ALA A 522 -8.12 -8.26 5.32
N TRP A 523 -7.41 -7.61 6.21
CA TRP A 523 -5.97 -7.71 6.28
C TRP A 523 -5.47 -7.70 7.72
N LYS A 524 -4.23 -8.14 7.92
CA LYS A 524 -3.58 -8.19 9.23
C LYS A 524 -2.07 -8.25 9.07
N PRO A 525 -1.25 -7.56 9.89
CA PRO A 525 0.20 -7.78 9.97
C PRO A 525 0.52 -9.24 10.31
N LYS A 526 1.57 -9.80 9.72
CA LYS A 526 2.05 -11.15 10.07
C LYS A 526 2.59 -11.20 11.50
N LYS A 527 3.21 -10.11 11.96
CA LYS A 527 3.70 -9.96 13.33
C LYS A 527 2.76 -9.05 14.11
N GLY A 528 2.09 -9.60 15.11
CA GLY A 528 1.14 -8.84 15.93
C GLY A 528 -0.11 -8.38 15.16
N GLY A 529 -0.81 -7.38 15.71
CA GLY A 529 -1.99 -6.77 15.09
C GLY A 529 -3.24 -7.64 15.06
N LYS A 530 -4.34 -7.03 14.67
CA LYS A 530 -5.67 -7.62 14.58
C LYS A 530 -6.16 -7.57 13.16
N TRP A 531 -7.10 -8.44 12.78
CA TRP A 531 -7.78 -8.35 11.50
C TRP A 531 -8.62 -7.07 11.43
N ARG A 532 -8.51 -6.35 10.31
CA ARG A 532 -9.24 -5.13 9.95
C ARG A 532 -9.84 -5.28 8.56
N TRP A 533 -10.89 -4.52 8.26
CA TRP A 533 -11.61 -4.55 6.98
C TRP A 533 -11.43 -3.25 6.22
N ILE A 534 -11.26 -3.33 4.90
CA ILE A 534 -11.14 -2.17 4.03
C ILE A 534 -12.50 -1.86 3.41
N LEU A 535 -13.01 -0.66 3.67
CA LEU A 535 -14.23 -0.16 3.02
C LEU A 535 -13.89 0.30 1.60
N TYR A 536 -14.43 -0.38 0.59
CA TYR A 536 -14.21 -0.04 -0.82
C TYR A 536 -15.40 -0.50 -1.67
N ASP A 537 -15.49 0.06 -2.90
CA ASP A 537 -16.46 -0.31 -3.92
C ASP A 537 -17.93 -0.30 -3.44
N THR A 538 -18.32 0.83 -2.85
CA THR A 538 -19.64 0.99 -2.24
C THR A 538 -20.67 1.62 -3.19
N ASP A 539 -20.37 1.69 -4.47
CA ASP A 539 -21.19 2.38 -5.48
C ASP A 539 -22.52 1.68 -5.79
N PHE A 540 -22.66 0.38 -5.46
CA PHE A 540 -23.92 -0.35 -5.60
C PHE A 540 -24.89 -0.15 -4.44
N GLY A 541 -24.73 0.95 -3.70
CA GLY A 541 -25.61 1.38 -2.61
C GLY A 541 -26.44 2.62 -2.98
N LEU A 542 -27.03 3.28 -1.96
CA LEU A 542 -27.64 4.61 -2.03
C LEU A 542 -28.69 4.75 -3.16
N SER A 543 -29.56 3.76 -3.34
CA SER A 543 -30.61 3.75 -4.38
C SER A 543 -30.08 3.86 -5.81
N LEU A 544 -29.01 3.11 -6.15
CA LEU A 544 -28.38 3.15 -7.48
C LEU A 544 -29.37 2.85 -8.63
N TYR A 545 -30.05 1.72 -8.61
CA TYR A 545 -30.98 1.30 -9.68
C TYR A 545 -32.45 1.39 -9.25
N GLU A 546 -32.72 1.32 -7.96
CA GLU A 546 -34.06 1.33 -7.39
C GLU A 546 -34.07 1.93 -5.98
N GLN A 547 -35.21 2.38 -5.52
CA GLN A 547 -35.35 2.87 -4.15
C GLN A 547 -35.20 1.73 -3.13
N ASN A 548 -33.99 1.64 -2.54
CA ASN A 548 -33.66 0.54 -1.61
C ASN A 548 -33.51 0.96 -0.14
N TYR A 549 -33.87 2.21 0.23
CA TYR A 549 -33.79 2.69 1.60
C TYR A 549 -34.57 1.85 2.61
N SER A 550 -35.62 1.15 2.15
CA SER A 550 -36.44 0.26 2.98
C SER A 550 -35.86 -1.15 3.15
N THR A 551 -34.76 -1.47 2.52
CA THR A 551 -34.15 -2.80 2.59
C THR A 551 -33.70 -3.15 4.01
N ARG A 552 -34.03 -4.36 4.44
CA ARG A 552 -33.60 -4.96 5.70
C ARG A 552 -32.18 -5.47 5.55
N SER A 553 -31.19 -4.56 5.53
CA SER A 553 -29.81 -4.86 5.19
C SER A 553 -29.09 -5.74 6.21
N ILE A 554 -29.47 -5.73 7.48
CA ILE A 554 -28.94 -6.67 8.48
C ILE A 554 -29.40 -8.07 8.14
N ALA A 555 -30.72 -8.27 7.99
CA ALA A 555 -31.29 -9.59 7.74
C ALA A 555 -30.94 -10.15 6.35
N SER A 556 -30.88 -9.30 5.31
CA SER A 556 -30.74 -9.74 3.91
C SER A 556 -29.33 -9.66 3.35
N LEU A 557 -28.44 -8.87 3.93
CA LEU A 557 -27.06 -8.69 3.50
C LEU A 557 -26.07 -9.08 4.61
N ALA A 558 -25.95 -8.29 5.68
CA ALA A 558 -24.94 -8.52 6.73
C ALA A 558 -24.96 -9.95 7.30
N ASN A 559 -26.14 -10.53 7.51
CA ASN A 559 -26.28 -11.90 7.98
C ASN A 559 -25.91 -13.00 6.95
N LYS A 560 -25.56 -12.62 5.71
CA LYS A 560 -24.91 -13.54 4.77
C LYS A 560 -23.41 -13.71 5.07
N SER A 561 -22.80 -12.73 5.74
CA SER A 561 -21.47 -12.90 6.31
C SER A 561 -21.55 -13.84 7.51
N GLU A 562 -20.94 -15.01 7.40
CA GLU A 562 -20.87 -15.97 8.51
C GLU A 562 -20.17 -15.37 9.72
N THR A 563 -19.11 -14.56 9.49
CA THR A 563 -18.39 -13.87 10.55
C THR A 563 -19.29 -12.91 11.30
N PHE A 564 -19.95 -11.98 10.61
CA PHE A 564 -20.85 -11.04 11.27
C PHE A 564 -21.98 -11.74 12.02
N LYS A 565 -22.71 -12.62 11.33
CA LYS A 565 -23.82 -13.39 11.91
C LYS A 565 -23.40 -14.20 13.15
N GLY A 566 -22.22 -14.82 13.06
CA GLY A 566 -21.66 -15.64 14.15
C GLY A 566 -21.27 -14.80 15.35
N LEU A 567 -20.51 -13.72 15.14
CA LEU A 567 -20.02 -12.86 16.22
C LEU A 567 -21.14 -12.10 16.92
N MET A 568 -22.24 -11.76 16.21
CA MET A 568 -23.43 -11.13 16.82
C MET A 568 -24.18 -12.03 17.83
N LYS A 569 -23.84 -13.31 17.94
CA LYS A 569 -24.34 -14.19 19.03
C LYS A 569 -23.68 -13.83 20.38
N ASN A 570 -22.50 -13.19 20.38
CA ASN A 570 -21.89 -12.72 21.61
C ASN A 570 -22.59 -11.43 22.08
N GLU A 571 -23.18 -11.47 23.29
CA GLU A 571 -23.98 -10.37 23.83
C GLU A 571 -23.20 -9.07 24.03
N LYS A 572 -21.90 -9.14 24.35
CA LYS A 572 -21.06 -7.95 24.50
C LYS A 572 -20.82 -7.29 23.14
N ILE A 573 -20.49 -8.07 22.10
CA ILE A 573 -20.31 -7.57 20.72
C ILE A 573 -21.62 -6.98 20.20
N LYS A 574 -22.73 -7.68 20.39
CA LYS A 574 -24.05 -7.21 19.99
C LYS A 574 -24.42 -5.88 20.64
N ARG A 575 -24.19 -5.73 21.95
CA ARG A 575 -24.43 -4.46 22.67
C ARG A 575 -23.57 -3.32 22.14
N ARG A 576 -22.30 -3.56 21.84
CA ARG A 576 -21.44 -2.57 21.20
C ARG A 576 -21.97 -2.16 19.82
N PHE A 577 -22.40 -3.12 19.00
CA PHE A 577 -23.03 -2.82 17.70
C PHE A 577 -24.29 -1.96 17.85
N LEU A 578 -25.17 -2.28 18.81
CA LEU A 578 -26.39 -1.50 19.06
C LEU A 578 -26.07 -0.08 19.57
N ALA A 579 -25.03 0.09 20.39
CA ALA A 579 -24.55 1.40 20.80
C ALA A 579 -24.03 2.20 19.61
N LYS A 580 -23.21 1.60 18.74
CA LYS A 580 -22.79 2.23 17.49
C LYS A 580 -23.94 2.65 16.60
N CYS A 581 -24.95 1.80 16.45
CA CYS A 581 -26.18 2.18 15.74
C CYS A 581 -26.85 3.41 16.38
N CYS A 582 -26.99 3.44 17.71
CA CYS A 582 -27.58 4.57 18.42
C CYS A 582 -26.80 5.86 18.17
N VAL A 583 -25.46 5.83 18.34
CA VAL A 583 -24.61 7.01 18.22
C VAL A 583 -24.46 7.44 16.77
N HIS A 584 -24.02 6.57 15.88
CA HIS A 584 -23.67 6.96 14.52
C HIS A 584 -24.88 7.24 13.62
N LEU A 585 -26.04 6.61 13.83
CA LEU A 585 -27.26 6.98 13.10
C LEU A 585 -27.79 8.36 13.51
N ALA A 586 -27.52 8.78 14.75
CA ALA A 586 -27.88 10.10 15.24
C ALA A 586 -26.85 11.19 14.89
N THR A 587 -25.60 10.82 14.61
CA THR A 587 -24.48 11.74 14.39
C THR A 587 -23.87 11.57 13.01
N THR A 588 -23.02 10.56 12.79
CA THR A 588 -22.22 10.31 11.58
C THR A 588 -23.11 10.18 10.33
N PHE A 589 -24.15 9.38 10.40
CA PHE A 589 -25.10 9.14 9.32
C PHE A 589 -26.40 9.96 9.44
N SER A 590 -26.43 10.97 10.32
CA SER A 590 -27.60 11.83 10.45
C SER A 590 -27.92 12.53 9.12
N GLU A 591 -29.22 12.69 8.83
CA GLU A 591 -29.69 13.31 7.58
C GLU A 591 -29.02 14.66 7.33
N LYS A 592 -28.90 15.49 8.36
CA LYS A 592 -28.25 16.81 8.27
C LYS A 592 -26.80 16.71 7.83
N ARG A 593 -25.99 15.85 8.52
CA ARG A 593 -24.56 15.71 8.19
C ARG A 593 -24.38 15.10 6.80
N MET A 594 -25.12 14.06 6.48
CA MET A 594 -25.05 13.41 5.16
C MET A 594 -25.41 14.39 4.04
N ASN A 595 -26.46 15.22 4.19
CA ASN A 595 -26.78 16.22 3.18
C ASN A 595 -25.69 17.30 3.10
N ASN A 596 -25.09 17.73 4.19
CA ASN A 596 -23.97 18.70 4.17
C ASN A 596 -22.75 18.15 3.40
N ILE A 597 -22.40 16.88 3.59
CA ILE A 597 -21.32 16.21 2.84
C ILE A 597 -21.68 16.16 1.35
N LEU A 598 -22.90 15.73 1.02
CA LEU A 598 -23.36 15.67 -0.37
C LEU A 598 -23.30 17.04 -1.03
N ASP A 599 -23.76 18.10 -0.35
CA ASP A 599 -23.70 19.47 -0.85
C ASP A 599 -22.26 19.93 -1.07
N SER A 600 -21.35 19.60 -0.15
CA SER A 600 -19.92 19.91 -0.28
C SER A 600 -19.29 19.23 -1.50
N LEU A 601 -19.60 17.94 -1.70
CA LEU A 601 -19.10 17.19 -2.87
C LEU A 601 -19.68 17.74 -4.18
N LEU A 602 -20.99 18.03 -4.20
CA LEU A 602 -21.67 18.61 -5.36
C LEU A 602 -21.08 19.99 -5.73
N ASN A 603 -20.86 20.86 -4.75
CA ASN A 603 -20.26 22.18 -5.00
C ASN A 603 -18.86 22.05 -5.61
N ASN A 604 -18.18 20.96 -5.35
CA ASN A 604 -16.85 20.69 -5.87
C ASN A 604 -16.86 20.24 -7.34
N VAL A 605 -17.87 19.47 -7.76
CA VAL A 605 -17.85 18.75 -9.03
C VAL A 605 -18.97 19.17 -10.00
N ARG A 606 -19.96 19.94 -9.58
CA ARG A 606 -21.23 20.17 -10.33
C ARG A 606 -21.00 20.61 -11.77
N ASP A 607 -20.15 21.60 -12.00
CA ASP A 607 -19.93 22.15 -13.35
C ASP A 607 -19.29 21.07 -14.25
N GLU A 608 -18.32 20.32 -13.70
CA GLU A 608 -17.64 19.27 -14.45
C GLU A 608 -18.52 18.03 -14.62
N ALA A 609 -19.28 17.67 -13.61
CA ALA A 609 -20.23 16.57 -13.70
C ALA A 609 -21.33 16.83 -14.76
N GLN A 610 -21.80 18.08 -14.87
CA GLN A 610 -22.74 18.48 -15.92
C GLN A 610 -22.08 18.40 -17.31
N TYR A 611 -20.86 18.97 -17.45
CA TYR A 611 -20.10 18.90 -18.71
C TYR A 611 -19.87 17.45 -19.15
N TYR A 612 -19.51 16.57 -18.20
CA TYR A 612 -19.29 15.15 -18.49
C TYR A 612 -20.60 14.42 -18.80
N ALA A 613 -21.71 14.78 -18.17
CA ALA A 613 -23.03 14.25 -18.50
C ALA A 613 -23.42 14.62 -19.92
N ASP A 614 -23.20 15.87 -20.35
CA ASP A 614 -23.47 16.35 -21.71
C ASP A 614 -22.58 15.61 -22.72
N TYR A 615 -21.25 15.47 -22.42
CA TYR A 615 -20.31 14.70 -23.23
C TYR A 615 -20.75 13.24 -23.46
N LEU A 616 -21.24 12.57 -22.41
CA LEU A 616 -21.74 11.20 -22.52
C LEU A 616 -23.11 11.15 -23.24
N SER A 617 -23.96 12.15 -23.05
CA SER A 617 -25.30 12.25 -23.69
C SER A 617 -25.19 12.41 -25.20
N GLU A 618 -24.29 13.27 -25.68
CA GLU A 618 -23.99 13.43 -27.11
C GLU A 618 -23.57 12.11 -27.76
N ARG A 619 -22.85 11.27 -27.01
CA ARG A 619 -22.39 9.94 -27.43
C ARG A 619 -23.37 8.82 -27.15
N ARG A 620 -24.55 9.14 -26.60
CA ARG A 620 -25.59 8.18 -26.15
C ARG A 620 -25.06 7.14 -25.16
N LYS A 621 -24.16 7.59 -24.23
CA LYS A 621 -23.52 6.76 -23.20
C LYS A 621 -23.93 7.11 -21.76
N MET A 622 -24.84 8.08 -21.59
CA MET A 622 -25.50 8.33 -20.30
C MET A 622 -26.42 7.17 -19.92
N GLU A 623 -26.40 6.76 -18.68
CA GLU A 623 -27.24 5.71 -18.11
C GLU A 623 -28.54 6.31 -17.54
N SER A 624 -28.45 7.48 -16.88
CA SER A 624 -29.59 8.16 -16.24
C SER A 624 -29.22 9.62 -15.96
N PRO A 625 -30.19 10.55 -15.94
CA PRO A 625 -29.93 11.96 -15.67
C PRO A 625 -29.21 12.17 -14.32
N PHE A 626 -28.22 13.06 -14.30
CA PHE A 626 -27.40 13.35 -13.11
C PHE A 626 -28.26 13.82 -11.93
N GLU A 627 -29.13 14.81 -12.11
CA GLU A 627 -29.95 15.38 -11.04
C GLU A 627 -30.98 14.38 -10.46
N ASP A 628 -31.49 13.45 -11.28
CA ASP A 628 -32.38 12.38 -10.81
C ASP A 628 -31.66 11.46 -9.81
N ASN A 629 -30.37 11.16 -10.10
CA ASN A 629 -29.55 10.37 -9.20
C ASN A 629 -29.22 11.10 -7.90
N ILE A 630 -28.93 12.40 -7.95
CA ILE A 630 -28.74 13.22 -6.74
C ILE A 630 -30.01 13.24 -5.90
N SER A 631 -31.17 13.42 -6.54
CA SER A 631 -32.49 13.36 -5.86
C SER A 631 -32.71 11.99 -5.20
N ALA A 632 -32.34 10.88 -5.87
CA ALA A 632 -32.45 9.53 -5.32
C ALA A 632 -31.53 9.35 -4.08
N ILE A 633 -30.30 9.86 -4.09
CA ILE A 633 -29.40 9.84 -2.93
C ILE A 633 -30.02 10.63 -1.77
N ARG A 634 -30.52 11.85 -1.99
CA ARG A 634 -31.18 12.66 -0.93
C ARG A 634 -32.40 11.95 -0.34
N LYS A 635 -33.22 11.35 -1.19
CA LYS A 635 -34.40 10.57 -0.75
C LYS A 635 -33.97 9.35 0.07
N PHE A 636 -32.86 8.68 -0.31
CA PHE A 636 -32.32 7.60 0.48
C PHE A 636 -31.88 8.09 1.86
N VAL A 637 -31.07 9.15 1.94
CA VAL A 637 -30.61 9.74 3.19
C VAL A 637 -31.77 10.12 4.13
N ALA A 638 -32.77 10.79 3.60
CA ALA A 638 -33.93 11.25 4.38
C ALA A 638 -34.78 10.08 4.98
N ASN A 639 -34.78 8.92 4.34
CA ASN A 639 -35.68 7.84 4.71
C ASN A 639 -35.00 6.61 5.32
N ARG A 640 -33.65 6.49 5.25
CA ARG A 640 -32.94 5.24 5.57
C ARG A 640 -33.01 4.83 7.05
N ILE A 641 -32.77 5.75 7.96
CA ILE A 641 -32.61 5.47 9.39
C ILE A 641 -33.78 4.71 10.02
N PRO A 642 -35.05 5.11 9.83
CA PRO A 642 -36.18 4.38 10.39
C PRO A 642 -36.24 2.91 9.97
N TYR A 643 -35.77 2.57 8.77
CA TYR A 643 -35.80 1.18 8.31
C TYR A 643 -34.64 0.35 8.89
N ILE A 644 -33.51 0.95 9.24
CA ILE A 644 -32.46 0.27 10.00
C ILE A 644 -33.01 -0.13 11.38
N TYR A 645 -33.69 0.77 12.08
CA TYR A 645 -34.29 0.44 13.38
C TYR A 645 -35.35 -0.66 13.27
N LYS A 646 -36.16 -0.66 12.20
CA LYS A 646 -37.14 -1.74 11.93
C LYS A 646 -36.40 -3.08 11.66
N ASP A 647 -35.29 -3.04 11.00
CA ASP A 647 -34.48 -4.23 10.71
C ASP A 647 -33.83 -4.80 11.97
N ILE A 648 -33.28 -3.93 12.84
CA ILE A 648 -32.75 -4.31 14.16
C ILE A 648 -33.86 -4.97 15.00
N LYS A 649 -35.02 -4.37 15.08
CA LYS A 649 -36.17 -4.96 15.77
C LYS A 649 -36.52 -6.33 15.21
N GLY A 650 -36.62 -6.46 13.89
CA GLY A 650 -36.98 -7.74 13.24
C GLY A 650 -35.90 -8.82 13.32
N THR A 651 -34.65 -8.43 13.57
CA THR A 651 -33.49 -9.37 13.61
C THR A 651 -33.14 -9.75 15.05
N TYR A 652 -33.12 -8.77 15.98
CA TYR A 652 -32.67 -8.96 17.35
C TYR A 652 -33.78 -8.84 18.40
N GLY A 653 -34.96 -8.41 18.01
CA GLY A 653 -36.15 -8.40 18.85
C GLY A 653 -36.47 -7.12 19.62
N PRO A 654 -35.52 -6.27 20.07
CA PRO A 654 -35.84 -5.12 20.90
C PRO A 654 -36.51 -3.98 20.11
N ASP A 655 -37.49 -3.32 20.70
CA ASP A 655 -38.00 -2.03 20.26
C ASP A 655 -37.01 -0.92 20.65
N SER A 656 -37.00 0.15 19.83
CA SER A 656 -36.17 1.32 20.14
C SER A 656 -36.92 2.27 21.10
N LEU A 657 -36.15 2.90 21.95
CA LEU A 657 -36.61 4.00 22.80
C LEU A 657 -35.66 5.20 22.61
N ARG A 658 -36.19 6.42 22.81
CA ARG A 658 -35.39 7.62 22.78
C ARG A 658 -34.65 7.78 24.11
N VAL A 659 -33.34 7.92 24.03
CA VAL A 659 -32.44 8.19 25.15
C VAL A 659 -31.80 9.55 24.95
N ARG A 660 -31.74 10.35 26.01
CA ARG A 660 -30.96 11.59 26.02
C ARG A 660 -29.87 11.48 27.09
N ILE A 661 -28.62 11.78 26.69
CA ILE A 661 -27.45 11.81 27.57
C ILE A 661 -26.86 13.21 27.45
N PHE A 662 -26.84 13.97 28.55
CA PHE A 662 -26.46 15.38 28.44
C PHE A 662 -25.85 15.95 29.72
N SER A 663 -25.28 17.12 29.61
CA SER A 663 -24.82 17.97 30.71
C SER A 663 -24.96 19.45 30.36
N SER A 664 -25.15 20.30 31.36
CA SER A 664 -25.05 21.73 31.22
C SER A 664 -23.60 22.18 30.92
N ASN A 665 -22.60 21.40 31.28
CA ASN A 665 -21.21 21.65 30.94
C ASN A 665 -20.96 21.30 29.45
N LYS A 666 -20.72 22.33 28.62
CA LYS A 666 -20.59 22.20 27.16
C LYS A 666 -19.36 21.37 26.70
N LYS A 667 -18.41 21.11 27.58
CA LYS A 667 -17.22 20.29 27.28
C LYS A 667 -17.38 18.84 27.72
N ALA A 668 -18.52 18.46 28.34
CA ALA A 668 -18.78 17.09 28.76
C ALA A 668 -18.85 16.15 27.56
N LYS A 669 -18.33 14.94 27.72
CA LYS A 669 -18.42 13.81 26.78
C LYS A 669 -18.95 12.59 27.54
N PHE A 670 -19.36 11.59 26.79
CA PHE A 670 -19.95 10.39 27.38
C PHE A 670 -19.50 9.14 26.60
N LEU A 671 -19.63 7.97 27.20
CA LEU A 671 -19.53 6.68 26.55
C LEU A 671 -20.87 5.95 26.69
N LEU A 672 -21.28 5.24 25.66
CA LEU A 672 -22.41 4.31 25.66
C LEU A 672 -21.94 2.92 25.24
N ASN A 673 -21.85 1.97 26.18
CA ASN A 673 -21.25 0.66 25.94
C ASN A 673 -19.89 0.75 25.22
N GLU A 674 -18.99 1.55 25.75
CA GLU A 674 -17.66 1.85 25.22
C GLU A 674 -17.69 2.75 23.95
N GLU A 675 -18.85 3.09 23.38
CA GLU A 675 -18.92 3.95 22.19
C GLU A 675 -18.90 5.43 22.57
N PRO A 676 -17.95 6.22 22.02
CA PRO A 676 -17.78 7.64 22.37
C PRO A 676 -18.92 8.53 21.85
N ILE A 677 -19.42 9.40 22.73
CA ILE A 677 -20.37 10.48 22.44
C ILE A 677 -19.64 11.81 22.65
N ASN A 678 -19.10 12.39 21.57
CA ASN A 678 -18.30 13.59 21.59
C ASN A 678 -19.14 14.88 21.54
N MET A 679 -20.22 14.92 22.32
CA MET A 679 -21.09 16.10 22.47
C MET A 679 -21.74 16.13 23.86
N HIS A 680 -22.00 17.35 24.37
CA HIS A 680 -22.54 17.55 25.72
C HIS A 680 -24.06 17.36 25.82
N ASP A 681 -24.77 17.26 24.69
CA ASP A 681 -26.22 16.99 24.63
C ASP A 681 -26.47 16.06 23.43
N PHE A 682 -26.63 14.80 23.75
CA PHE A 682 -26.87 13.73 22.79
C PHE A 682 -28.29 13.21 22.92
N SER A 683 -28.96 12.96 21.80
CA SER A 683 -30.24 12.26 21.75
C SER A 683 -30.23 11.26 20.58
N GLY A 684 -30.38 9.99 20.91
CA GLY A 684 -30.44 8.88 19.97
C GLY A 684 -31.56 7.90 20.27
N LEU A 685 -31.77 6.92 19.41
CA LEU A 685 -32.65 5.78 19.65
C LEU A 685 -31.80 4.59 20.09
N TYR A 686 -31.95 4.18 21.34
CA TYR A 686 -31.39 2.95 21.87
C TYR A 686 -32.44 1.85 21.92
N PHE A 687 -32.23 0.72 22.57
CA PHE A 687 -33.07 -0.47 22.45
C PHE A 687 -33.61 -0.89 23.81
N GLN A 688 -34.95 -1.11 23.88
CA GLN A 688 -35.62 -1.59 25.10
C GLN A 688 -35.11 -2.96 25.51
N SER A 689 -35.07 -3.24 26.81
CA SER A 689 -34.64 -4.52 27.38
C SER A 689 -33.21 -4.92 26.96
N THR A 690 -32.41 -3.96 26.48
CA THR A 690 -31.00 -4.15 26.19
C THR A 690 -30.18 -3.42 27.26
N ALA A 691 -29.29 -4.13 27.90
CA ALA A 691 -28.41 -3.53 28.91
C ALA A 691 -27.58 -2.40 28.30
N CYS A 692 -27.45 -1.30 29.02
CA CYS A 692 -26.60 -0.19 28.64
C CYS A 692 -25.66 0.17 29.80
N GLU A 693 -24.44 0.54 29.42
CA GLU A 693 -23.47 1.13 30.32
C GLU A 693 -23.19 2.55 29.83
N ILE A 694 -23.40 3.52 30.68
CA ILE A 694 -23.20 4.94 30.35
C ILE A 694 -22.15 5.49 31.29
N GLU A 695 -21.12 6.09 30.75
CA GLU A 695 -20.04 6.73 31.49
C GLU A 695 -19.99 8.22 31.21
N ALA A 696 -19.84 9.01 32.29
CA ALA A 696 -19.60 10.44 32.21
C ALA A 696 -18.09 10.70 32.16
N VAL A 697 -17.64 11.35 31.10
CA VAL A 697 -16.25 11.80 30.98
C VAL A 697 -16.16 13.25 31.44
N ALA A 698 -15.55 13.46 32.60
CA ALA A 698 -15.41 14.81 33.17
C ALA A 698 -14.51 15.69 32.31
N PRO A 699 -14.91 16.94 31.98
CA PRO A 699 -14.04 17.90 31.35
C PRO A 699 -12.80 18.24 32.20
N ALA A 700 -11.76 18.78 31.56
CA ALA A 700 -10.60 19.27 32.27
C ALA A 700 -11.00 20.34 33.29
N GLY A 701 -10.45 20.25 34.53
CA GLY A 701 -10.78 21.14 35.65
C GLY A 701 -12.11 20.85 36.34
N TYR A 702 -12.73 19.71 36.02
CA TYR A 702 -13.97 19.30 36.67
C TYR A 702 -13.88 17.85 37.13
N LEU A 703 -14.58 17.56 38.21
CA LEU A 703 -14.82 16.21 38.73
C LEU A 703 -16.29 15.85 38.50
N PHE A 704 -16.53 14.58 38.21
CA PHE A 704 -17.90 14.07 38.17
C PHE A 704 -18.51 14.13 39.58
N ASP A 705 -19.72 14.68 39.68
CA ASP A 705 -20.46 14.78 40.92
C ASP A 705 -21.53 13.67 40.98
N HIS A 706 -22.55 13.74 40.16
CA HIS A 706 -23.59 12.73 40.09
C HIS A 706 -24.30 12.73 38.73
N TRP A 707 -25.05 11.67 38.48
CA TRP A 707 -26.10 11.60 37.50
C TRP A 707 -27.45 11.95 38.08
N GLU A 708 -28.32 12.66 37.35
CA GLU A 708 -29.77 12.63 37.52
C GLU A 708 -30.34 11.77 36.38
N ILE A 709 -30.94 10.62 36.78
CA ILE A 709 -31.46 9.61 35.86
C ILE A 709 -32.95 9.69 35.92
N THR A 710 -33.64 9.98 34.80
CA THR A 710 -35.09 10.08 34.69
C THR A 710 -35.66 8.86 33.99
N ARG A 711 -36.62 8.20 34.69
CA ARG A 711 -37.40 7.06 34.18
C ARG A 711 -38.88 7.33 34.37
N ASN A 712 -39.66 7.32 33.29
CA ASN A 712 -41.12 7.59 33.35
C ASN A 712 -41.48 8.87 34.14
N GLY A 713 -40.66 9.91 33.98
CA GLY A 713 -40.87 11.20 34.66
C GLY A 713 -40.41 11.24 36.11
N VAL A 714 -39.79 10.19 36.67
CA VAL A 714 -39.24 10.15 38.04
C VAL A 714 -37.72 10.19 37.92
N SER A 715 -37.08 11.13 38.64
CA SER A 715 -35.60 11.28 38.66
C SER A 715 -35.01 10.72 39.95
N GLU A 716 -33.87 10.05 39.82
CA GLU A 716 -33.04 9.54 40.91
C GLU A 716 -31.58 9.97 40.70
N LYS A 717 -30.84 10.06 41.84
CA LYS A 717 -29.42 10.43 41.80
C LYS A 717 -28.53 9.20 41.93
N GLN A 718 -27.49 9.16 41.06
CA GLN A 718 -26.44 8.14 41.09
C GLN A 718 -25.06 8.81 41.12
N TYR A 719 -24.24 8.42 42.11
CA TYR A 719 -22.93 9.08 42.41
C TYR A 719 -21.71 8.37 41.83
N LYS A 720 -21.92 7.36 41.01
CA LYS A 720 -20.82 6.73 40.25
C LYS A 720 -20.80 7.28 38.81
N PRO A 721 -19.62 7.55 38.23
CA PRO A 721 -19.53 8.05 36.86
C PRO A 721 -20.01 7.04 35.84
N VAL A 722 -19.98 5.75 36.15
CA VAL A 722 -20.49 4.67 35.32
C VAL A 722 -21.82 4.17 35.85
N VAL A 723 -22.84 4.15 35.02
CA VAL A 723 -24.18 3.62 35.27
C VAL A 723 -24.38 2.39 34.41
N SER A 724 -24.72 1.25 35.04
CA SER A 724 -25.05 0.00 34.33
C SER A 724 -26.53 -0.32 34.58
N ASP A 725 -27.29 -0.24 33.50
CA ASP A 725 -28.74 -0.47 33.51
C ASP A 725 -29.10 -1.69 32.68
N THR A 726 -30.12 -2.44 33.10
CA THR A 726 -30.67 -3.55 32.32
C THR A 726 -31.53 -3.07 31.14
N SER A 727 -31.98 -1.80 31.20
CA SER A 727 -32.65 -1.07 30.13
C SER A 727 -32.42 0.43 30.33
N CYS A 728 -32.05 1.14 29.26
CA CYS A 728 -31.80 2.57 29.35
C CYS A 728 -32.99 3.36 29.91
N ALA A 729 -32.70 4.44 30.64
CA ALA A 729 -33.65 5.46 31.10
C ALA A 729 -34.04 6.42 29.96
N ASP A 730 -35.04 7.26 30.20
CA ASP A 730 -35.44 8.30 29.25
C ASP A 730 -34.37 9.36 29.08
N SER A 731 -33.68 9.73 30.18
CA SER A 731 -32.57 10.65 30.17
C SER A 731 -31.57 10.42 31.31
N TYR A 732 -30.31 10.83 31.00
CA TYR A 732 -29.17 10.86 31.90
C TYR A 732 -28.56 12.25 31.85
N GLU A 733 -28.68 13.02 32.98
CA GLU A 733 -28.02 14.32 33.11
C GLU A 733 -26.79 14.20 34.01
N ALA A 734 -25.61 14.48 33.50
CA ALA A 734 -24.35 14.46 34.25
C ALA A 734 -24.06 15.83 34.86
N PHE A 735 -23.80 15.85 36.16
CA PHE A 735 -23.36 17.02 36.90
C PHE A 735 -21.90 16.93 37.26
N PHE A 736 -21.21 18.06 37.10
CA PHE A 736 -19.79 18.19 37.37
C PHE A 736 -19.53 19.37 38.32
N VAL A 737 -18.55 19.22 39.18
CA VAL A 737 -18.07 20.28 40.10
C VAL A 737 -16.65 20.68 39.69
N GLU A 738 -16.27 21.91 39.97
CA GLU A 738 -14.91 22.37 39.71
C GLU A 738 -13.89 21.58 40.56
N ASP A 739 -12.82 21.15 39.94
CA ASP A 739 -11.70 20.51 40.59
C ASP A 739 -10.74 21.57 41.14
N ALA A 740 -10.82 21.85 42.44
CA ALA A 740 -9.95 22.83 43.11
C ALA A 740 -8.45 22.45 43.05
N SER A 741 -8.13 21.19 42.75
CA SER A 741 -6.75 20.71 42.56
C SER A 741 -6.24 20.82 41.15
N TYR A 742 -7.10 21.18 40.19
CA TYR A 742 -6.72 21.28 38.78
C TYR A 742 -5.78 22.47 38.55
N ASP A 743 -4.61 22.21 38.05
CA ASP A 743 -3.67 23.21 37.58
C ASP A 743 -3.60 23.21 36.04
N PRO A 744 -4.09 24.25 35.38
CA PRO A 744 -4.01 24.36 33.90
C PRO A 744 -2.56 24.45 33.39
N ASN A 745 -1.59 24.74 34.27
CA ASN A 745 -0.18 24.83 33.91
C ASN A 745 0.54 23.47 33.98
N VAL A 746 -0.10 22.44 34.50
CA VAL A 746 0.47 21.09 34.43
C VAL A 746 0.55 20.65 33.01
N ASN A 747 1.71 20.15 32.59
CA ASN A 747 1.93 19.69 31.24
C ASN A 747 0.96 18.54 30.88
N ARG A 748 0.33 18.69 29.74
CA ARG A 748 -0.56 17.67 29.13
C ARG A 748 0.03 17.09 27.85
N VAL A 749 1.09 17.67 27.32
CA VAL A 749 1.74 17.23 26.09
C VAL A 749 2.86 16.27 26.42
N VAL A 750 2.79 15.08 25.85
CA VAL A 750 3.79 14.02 26.05
C VAL A 750 4.32 13.53 24.72
N PHE A 751 5.53 12.98 24.70
CA PHE A 751 6.01 12.22 23.56
C PHE A 751 5.10 11.02 23.33
N ASN A 752 4.77 10.72 22.06
CA ASN A 752 3.89 9.60 21.72
C ASN A 752 4.55 8.57 20.80
N GLU A 753 5.27 9.04 19.78
CA GLU A 753 5.97 8.14 18.86
C GLU A 753 7.21 8.82 18.27
N ILE A 754 8.27 8.05 18.01
CA ILE A 754 9.53 8.54 17.45
C ILE A 754 9.95 7.61 16.32
N CYS A 755 10.16 8.17 15.12
CA CYS A 755 10.63 7.45 13.95
C CYS A 755 11.94 8.04 13.43
N THR A 756 13.03 7.27 13.50
CA THR A 756 14.39 7.71 13.12
C THR A 756 14.87 7.16 11.78
N LYS A 757 14.04 6.44 11.06
CA LYS A 757 14.33 5.91 9.71
C LYS A 757 13.05 5.93 8.89
N ASN A 758 12.37 7.06 8.91
CA ASN A 758 11.12 7.21 8.17
C ASN A 758 11.31 6.91 6.67
N SER A 759 10.46 6.06 6.15
CA SER A 759 10.49 5.65 4.74
C SER A 759 9.15 5.80 4.05
N VAL A 760 8.11 6.22 4.78
CA VAL A 760 6.72 6.28 4.32
C VAL A 760 6.23 7.71 4.19
N TYR A 761 6.31 8.48 5.30
CA TYR A 761 5.71 9.81 5.36
C TYR A 761 6.67 10.88 4.89
N LEU A 762 6.14 11.87 4.17
CA LEU A 762 6.89 13.01 3.69
C LEU A 762 6.48 14.25 4.49
N ASP A 763 7.41 15.14 4.73
CA ASP A 763 7.12 16.47 5.26
C ASP A 763 6.42 17.37 4.21
N ASP A 764 6.12 18.59 4.55
CA ASP A 764 5.49 19.56 3.66
C ASP A 764 6.43 20.08 2.54
N TYR A 765 7.73 19.74 2.62
CA TYR A 765 8.74 19.93 1.57
C TYR A 765 9.03 18.66 0.77
N ARG A 766 8.25 17.57 1.00
CA ARG A 766 8.33 16.30 0.26
C ARG A 766 9.62 15.52 0.52
N GLN A 767 10.13 15.60 1.73
CA GLN A 767 11.31 14.85 2.19
C GLN A 767 10.89 13.79 3.19
N LYS A 768 11.57 12.65 3.17
CA LYS A 768 11.34 11.54 4.13
C LYS A 768 12.29 11.72 5.31
N GLU A 769 11.93 12.62 6.19
CA GLU A 769 12.73 13.00 7.34
C GLU A 769 12.28 12.28 8.62
N ASP A 770 13.17 12.24 9.61
CA ASP A 770 12.84 11.72 10.94
C ASP A 770 11.76 12.57 11.60
N TRP A 771 10.89 11.97 12.40
CA TRP A 771 9.83 12.72 13.06
C TRP A 771 9.59 12.32 14.51
N ILE A 772 9.02 13.24 15.26
CA ILE A 772 8.62 13.12 16.66
C ILE A 772 7.14 13.46 16.73
N GLU A 773 6.34 12.54 17.28
CA GLU A 773 4.93 12.77 17.53
C GLU A 773 4.68 13.10 18.99
N PHE A 774 3.85 14.10 19.20
CA PHE A 774 3.33 14.52 20.49
C PHE A 774 1.85 14.17 20.60
N TYR A 775 1.43 13.80 21.79
CA TYR A 775 0.04 13.55 22.15
C TYR A 775 -0.40 14.48 23.26
N ASN A 776 -1.54 15.11 23.09
CA ASN A 776 -2.17 15.90 24.15
C ASN A 776 -3.07 14.99 24.98
N THR A 777 -2.64 14.65 26.20
CA THR A 777 -3.41 13.81 27.13
C THR A 777 -4.57 14.57 27.79
N GLY A 778 -4.69 15.86 27.55
CA GLY A 778 -5.69 16.73 28.14
C GLY A 778 -6.97 16.83 27.31
N LYS A 779 -7.99 17.44 27.90
CA LYS A 779 -9.30 17.66 27.30
C LYS A 779 -9.47 19.08 26.74
N GLU A 780 -8.38 19.83 26.59
CA GLU A 780 -8.31 21.17 26.02
C GLU A 780 -7.16 21.21 25.02
N ASP A 781 -7.29 22.08 24.03
CA ASP A 781 -6.26 22.31 23.04
C ASP A 781 -5.02 22.94 23.71
N VAL A 782 -3.83 22.54 23.29
CA VAL A 782 -2.56 23.06 23.81
C VAL A 782 -1.71 23.60 22.67
N ASP A 783 -1.41 24.90 22.72
CA ASP A 783 -0.42 25.48 21.79
C ASP A 783 1.00 25.22 22.32
N MET A 784 1.81 24.54 21.50
CA MET A 784 3.21 24.24 21.83
C MET A 784 4.16 25.43 21.56
N ALA A 785 3.68 26.53 21.03
CA ALA A 785 4.50 27.72 20.77
C ALA A 785 5.22 28.17 22.06
N GLY A 786 6.53 28.43 21.94
CA GLY A 786 7.39 28.78 23.09
C GLY A 786 7.83 27.60 23.96
N MET A 787 7.45 26.35 23.61
CA MET A 787 8.09 25.16 24.15
C MET A 787 9.38 24.86 23.39
N PHE A 788 10.26 24.10 24.03
CA PHE A 788 11.58 23.79 23.48
C PHE A 788 11.76 22.29 23.36
N LEU A 789 12.38 21.88 22.25
CA LEU A 789 12.81 20.50 21.99
C LEU A 789 14.33 20.40 22.06
N SER A 790 14.84 19.35 22.65
CA SER A 790 16.27 19.09 22.70
C SER A 790 16.58 17.59 22.76
N ARG A 791 17.75 17.22 22.26
CA ARG A 791 18.37 15.90 22.40
C ARG A 791 19.52 15.89 23.43
N SER A 792 19.63 16.92 24.23
CA SER A 792 20.64 17.05 25.29
C SER A 792 20.10 17.84 26.47
N ILE A 793 20.33 17.31 27.69
CA ILE A 793 19.98 18.01 28.91
C ILE A 793 20.78 19.28 29.14
N ASP A 794 21.99 19.35 28.59
CA ASP A 794 22.88 20.52 28.71
C ASP A 794 22.44 21.71 27.84
N THR A 795 21.58 21.44 26.85
CA THR A 795 21.11 22.44 25.87
C THR A 795 19.60 22.37 25.68
N LEU A 796 18.80 22.48 26.75
CA LEU A 796 17.35 22.37 26.70
C LEU A 796 16.68 23.37 25.76
N GLY A 797 17.32 24.49 25.45
CA GLY A 797 16.86 25.49 24.48
C GLY A 797 17.32 25.24 23.04
N MET A 798 17.56 24.01 22.64
CA MET A 798 18.12 23.67 21.30
C MET A 798 17.21 24.14 20.17
N TYR A 799 15.94 23.85 20.23
CA TYR A 799 14.92 24.28 19.26
C TYR A 799 13.71 24.85 20.01
N GLU A 800 13.38 26.11 19.75
CA GLU A 800 12.16 26.73 20.24
C GLU A 800 11.08 26.62 19.16
N ILE A 801 9.92 26.06 19.51
CA ILE A 801 8.77 26.04 18.60
C ILE A 801 8.29 27.48 18.45
N PRO A 802 8.36 28.07 17.24
CA PRO A 802 8.11 29.50 17.05
C PRO A 802 6.67 29.91 17.37
N SER A 803 6.51 31.10 17.93
CA SER A 803 5.20 31.72 18.10
C SER A 803 4.69 32.38 16.81
N GLY A 804 3.38 32.60 16.74
CA GLY A 804 2.74 33.29 15.60
C GLY A 804 2.09 32.38 14.57
N SER A 805 2.16 31.06 14.76
CA SER A 805 1.54 30.07 13.88
C SER A 805 0.66 29.11 14.65
N ALA A 806 -0.18 29.60 15.56
CA ALA A 806 -1.01 28.77 16.46
C ALA A 806 -1.88 27.72 15.72
N SER A 807 -2.29 28.00 14.48
CA SER A 807 -3.00 27.02 13.66
C SER A 807 -2.17 25.77 13.28
N LEU A 808 -0.84 25.86 13.36
CA LEU A 808 0.09 24.78 13.09
C LEU A 808 0.63 24.14 14.38
N THR A 809 0.83 24.95 15.45
CA THR A 809 1.50 24.52 16.68
C THR A 809 0.55 24.06 17.79
N THR A 810 -0.77 24.16 17.57
CA THR A 810 -1.78 23.73 18.55
C THR A 810 -2.12 22.25 18.38
N ILE A 811 -1.97 21.48 19.44
CA ILE A 811 -2.45 20.09 19.53
C ILE A 811 -3.87 20.10 20.08
N PRO A 812 -4.86 19.61 19.32
CA PRO A 812 -6.22 19.49 19.82
C PRO A 812 -6.30 18.63 21.10
N ALA A 813 -7.36 18.80 21.86
CA ALA A 813 -7.66 17.90 22.98
C ALA A 813 -7.67 16.44 22.52
N GLU A 814 -6.91 15.59 23.20
CA GLU A 814 -6.74 14.16 22.83
C GLU A 814 -6.26 13.97 21.39
N GLY A 815 -5.58 14.97 20.82
CA GLY A 815 -5.05 14.97 19.46
C GLY A 815 -3.53 14.83 19.41
N PHE A 816 -2.98 14.85 18.18
CA PHE A 816 -1.56 14.61 17.87
C PHE A 816 -0.96 15.78 17.14
N LEU A 817 0.37 15.94 17.22
CA LEU A 817 1.16 16.87 16.43
C LEU A 817 2.51 16.24 16.07
N ILE A 818 2.89 16.36 14.81
CA ILE A 818 4.18 15.90 14.30
C ILE A 818 5.15 17.08 14.25
N VAL A 819 6.38 16.83 14.72
CA VAL A 819 7.52 17.75 14.51
C VAL A 819 8.61 16.97 13.79
N TRP A 820 9.04 17.47 12.64
CA TRP A 820 10.11 16.90 11.83
C TRP A 820 11.46 17.22 12.45
N ALA A 821 12.32 16.23 12.56
CA ALA A 821 13.67 16.36 13.10
C ALA A 821 14.70 16.30 11.98
N ASP A 822 14.66 17.27 11.08
CA ASP A 822 15.32 17.31 9.78
C ASP A 822 16.55 18.24 9.71
N ASN A 823 16.78 19.02 10.77
CA ASN A 823 17.81 20.06 10.83
C ASN A 823 17.59 21.19 9.81
N ASP A 824 16.32 21.48 9.47
CA ASP A 824 15.95 22.52 8.50
C ASP A 824 14.81 23.42 9.01
N SER A 825 15.09 24.15 10.11
CA SER A 825 14.12 25.02 10.75
C SER A 825 13.66 26.23 9.88
N GLU A 826 14.27 26.45 8.73
CA GLU A 826 13.83 27.45 7.75
C GLU A 826 12.57 26.99 7.00
N GLN A 827 12.29 25.70 6.99
CA GLN A 827 11.10 25.13 6.36
C GLN A 827 9.81 25.42 7.13
N GLY A 828 9.87 25.69 8.44
CA GLY A 828 8.66 26.06 9.18
C GLY A 828 8.70 25.77 10.68
N PRO A 829 7.61 26.12 11.41
CA PRO A 829 7.57 25.99 12.88
C PRO A 829 7.53 24.55 13.39
N LEU A 830 7.32 23.57 12.52
CA LEU A 830 7.32 22.16 12.86
C LEU A 830 8.55 21.39 12.32
N HIS A 831 9.60 22.12 11.90
CA HIS A 831 10.89 21.61 11.45
C HIS A 831 11.98 21.96 12.45
N ALA A 832 12.49 20.96 13.17
CA ALA A 832 13.47 21.18 14.21
C ALA A 832 14.89 21.34 13.63
N ASN A 833 15.71 22.17 14.27
CA ASN A 833 17.09 22.45 13.86
C ASN A 833 18.08 21.32 14.22
N PHE A 834 17.62 20.07 14.27
CA PHE A 834 18.47 18.90 14.55
C PHE A 834 17.90 17.63 13.94
N LYS A 835 18.76 16.63 13.67
CA LYS A 835 18.38 15.27 13.26
C LYS A 835 18.45 14.30 14.43
N LEU A 836 17.69 13.20 14.34
CA LEU A 836 17.74 12.12 15.32
C LEU A 836 18.85 11.12 14.93
N PRO A 837 19.72 10.70 15.87
CA PRO A 837 20.63 9.59 15.61
C PRO A 837 19.84 8.29 15.45
N PHE A 838 20.04 7.60 14.32
CA PHE A 838 19.40 6.31 14.03
C PHE A 838 20.23 5.09 14.47
N SER A 839 21.52 5.27 14.81
CA SER A 839 22.45 4.20 15.21
C SER A 839 22.68 4.10 16.70
N SER A 840 22.12 5.02 17.49
CA SER A 840 22.26 5.05 18.95
C SER A 840 21.04 5.65 19.61
N SER A 841 20.64 5.09 20.75
CA SER A 841 19.60 5.67 21.60
C SER A 841 19.99 7.05 22.10
N LYS A 842 19.01 7.96 22.11
CA LYS A 842 19.13 9.32 22.68
C LYS A 842 17.93 9.66 23.53
N THR A 843 18.14 10.56 24.48
CA THR A 843 17.06 11.15 25.27
C THR A 843 16.61 12.44 24.62
N LEU A 844 15.31 12.54 24.36
CA LEU A 844 14.63 13.75 23.94
C LEU A 844 14.00 14.43 25.13
N TYR A 845 13.99 15.74 25.13
CA TYR A 845 13.43 16.58 26.18
C TYR A 845 12.45 17.58 25.57
N LEU A 846 11.24 17.62 26.12
CA LEU A 846 10.30 18.70 25.95
C LEU A 846 10.39 19.61 27.15
N SER A 847 10.62 20.89 26.98
CA SER A 847 10.76 21.85 28.08
C SER A 847 10.10 23.19 27.78
N LYS A 848 9.89 23.99 28.81
CA LYS A 848 9.46 25.40 28.70
C LYS A 848 10.27 26.29 29.66
N LYS A 849 10.30 27.59 29.38
CA LYS A 849 10.87 28.58 30.30
C LYS A 849 9.79 29.06 31.27
N VAL A 850 10.08 28.94 32.55
CA VAL A 850 9.26 29.48 33.62
C VAL A 850 10.15 30.40 34.45
N ASN A 851 9.80 31.68 34.54
CA ASN A 851 10.60 32.72 35.22
C ASN A 851 12.08 32.74 34.79
N GLY A 852 12.33 32.50 33.48
CA GLY A 852 13.68 32.53 32.91
C GLY A 852 14.47 31.23 33.01
N SER A 853 13.98 30.22 33.78
CA SER A 853 14.62 28.91 33.95
C SER A 853 13.88 27.83 33.14
N PHE A 854 14.63 26.85 32.59
CA PHE A 854 14.01 25.72 31.90
C PHE A 854 13.39 24.75 32.89
N VAL A 855 12.16 24.34 32.60
CA VAL A 855 11.44 23.26 33.29
C VAL A 855 11.19 22.15 32.26
N ILE A 856 11.65 20.96 32.54
CA ILE A 856 11.40 19.77 31.70
C ILE A 856 9.93 19.37 31.90
N LEU A 857 9.19 19.29 30.82
CA LEU A 857 7.78 18.90 30.80
C LEU A 857 7.62 17.40 30.59
N ASP A 858 8.43 16.82 29.71
CA ASP A 858 8.49 15.40 29.42
C ASP A 858 9.86 14.99 28.87
N SER A 859 10.21 13.73 28.97
CA SER A 859 11.44 13.20 28.39
C SER A 859 11.32 11.73 28.07
N ILE A 860 11.97 11.29 26.99
CA ILE A 860 11.99 9.89 26.57
C ILE A 860 13.35 9.52 25.99
N THR A 861 13.87 8.36 26.39
CA THR A 861 15.03 7.75 25.73
C THR A 861 14.53 6.72 24.74
N TYR A 862 14.55 7.06 23.46
CA TYR A 862 14.09 6.14 22.42
C TYR A 862 15.13 5.03 22.17
N ARG A 863 14.63 3.86 21.74
CA ARG A 863 15.47 2.73 21.32
C ARG A 863 15.77 2.80 19.83
N VAL A 864 16.94 2.30 19.44
CA VAL A 864 17.28 2.10 18.02
C VAL A 864 16.25 1.14 17.42
N HIS A 865 15.73 1.52 16.25
CA HIS A 865 14.77 0.73 15.49
C HIS A 865 15.14 0.78 13.99
N ASP A 866 14.56 -0.12 13.21
CA ASP A 866 14.85 -0.23 11.79
C ASP A 866 13.86 0.56 10.92
N ARG A 867 14.10 0.51 9.60
CA ARG A 867 13.19 1.01 8.59
C ARG A 867 11.83 0.32 8.78
N HIS A 868 10.73 1.07 8.63
CA HIS A 868 9.35 0.60 8.89
C HIS A 868 9.04 0.31 10.36
N GLU A 869 9.85 0.78 11.28
CA GLU A 869 9.61 0.70 12.72
C GLU A 869 9.63 2.09 13.35
N SER A 870 9.00 2.19 14.50
CA SER A 870 9.04 3.37 15.37
C SER A 870 9.18 2.96 16.82
N TYR A 871 9.47 3.90 17.71
CA TYR A 871 9.45 3.70 19.16
C TYR A 871 8.22 4.42 19.71
N ALA A 872 7.21 3.64 20.10
CA ALA A 872 5.86 4.12 20.37
C ALA A 872 5.42 3.93 21.82
N ARG A 873 4.54 4.82 22.30
CA ARG A 873 3.95 4.86 23.64
C ARG A 873 2.61 4.12 23.64
N PHE A 874 2.47 3.14 24.51
CA PHE A 874 1.23 2.40 24.70
C PHE A 874 0.66 2.66 26.10
N VAL A 875 -0.67 2.64 26.20
CA VAL A 875 -1.37 2.81 27.48
C VAL A 875 -2.34 1.65 27.68
N GLU A 876 -2.00 0.75 28.58
CA GLU A 876 -2.87 -0.36 28.97
C GLU A 876 -3.27 -0.22 30.42
N GLN A 877 -4.55 -0.24 30.71
CA GLN A 877 -5.12 -0.11 32.07
C GLN A 877 -4.51 1.06 32.89
N GLY A 878 -4.23 2.19 32.21
CA GLY A 878 -3.61 3.37 32.83
C GLY A 878 -2.10 3.28 33.03
N LYS A 879 -1.45 2.18 32.67
CA LYS A 879 0.00 2.01 32.72
C LYS A 879 0.63 2.33 31.36
N VAL A 880 1.63 3.20 31.34
CA VAL A 880 2.38 3.57 30.14
C VAL A 880 3.53 2.59 29.95
N SER A 881 3.66 2.05 28.74
CA SER A 881 4.83 1.33 28.24
C SER A 881 5.34 1.95 26.96
N TRP A 882 6.59 1.63 26.59
CA TRP A 882 7.23 2.07 25.34
C TRP A 882 7.92 0.90 24.67
N GLU A 883 7.61 0.68 23.42
CA GLU A 883 8.12 -0.45 22.65
C GLU A 883 8.49 -0.06 21.22
N VAL A 884 9.40 -0.80 20.60
CA VAL A 884 9.63 -0.73 19.18
C VAL A 884 8.50 -1.49 18.50
N THR A 885 7.83 -0.85 17.56
CA THR A 885 6.70 -1.41 16.81
C THR A 885 6.88 -1.24 15.32
N ASN A 886 6.40 -2.21 14.55
CA ASN A 886 6.26 -2.12 13.10
C ASN A 886 4.88 -1.61 12.66
N MET A 887 4.01 -1.31 13.62
CA MET A 887 2.74 -0.61 13.41
C MET A 887 2.98 0.88 13.64
N VAL A 888 3.65 1.52 12.69
CA VAL A 888 3.91 2.95 12.74
C VAL A 888 2.61 3.72 12.54
N THR A 889 2.26 4.59 13.49
CA THR A 889 1.01 5.35 13.48
C THR A 889 1.30 6.84 13.36
N PHE A 890 0.98 7.44 12.22
CA PHE A 890 1.24 8.85 11.98
C PHE A 890 -0.01 9.69 12.29
N ALA A 891 0.09 10.61 13.25
CA ALA A 891 -0.99 11.46 13.73
C ALA A 891 -2.23 10.68 14.21
N SER A 892 -2.01 9.51 14.85
CA SER A 892 -3.08 8.64 15.32
C SER A 892 -2.68 7.86 16.58
N TYR A 893 -3.65 7.16 17.20
CA TYR A 893 -3.39 6.36 18.39
C TYR A 893 -2.49 5.17 18.09
N ASN A 894 -1.46 4.97 18.91
CA ASN A 894 -0.60 3.80 18.82
C ASN A 894 -1.40 2.52 19.09
N VAL A 895 -1.40 1.64 18.10
CA VAL A 895 -2.02 0.31 18.23
C VAL A 895 -0.99 -0.63 18.81
N PRO A 896 -1.23 -1.23 20.00
CA PRO A 896 -0.32 -2.23 20.51
C PRO A 896 -0.21 -3.36 19.48
N ALA A 897 1.00 -3.70 19.09
CA ALA A 897 1.22 -5.01 18.52
C ALA A 897 0.70 -5.97 19.61
N THR A 898 -0.44 -6.62 19.39
CA THR A 898 -0.95 -7.58 20.35
C THR A 898 0.11 -8.65 20.46
N ALA A 899 0.95 -8.53 21.45
CA ALA A 899 1.92 -9.52 21.79
C ALA A 899 1.15 -10.84 21.93
N VAL A 900 1.56 -11.86 21.19
CA VAL A 900 1.57 -13.19 21.77
C VAL A 900 2.14 -12.95 23.16
N LYS A 901 1.33 -13.19 24.21
CA LYS A 901 1.75 -13.06 25.58
C LYS A 901 3.06 -13.83 25.69
N GLU A 902 4.19 -13.12 25.73
CA GLU A 902 5.39 -13.71 26.28
C GLU A 902 4.96 -14.10 27.67
N THR A 903 4.73 -15.37 27.89
CA THR A 903 4.63 -15.91 29.22
C THR A 903 5.85 -15.39 29.94
N SER A 904 5.61 -14.62 30.98
CA SER A 904 6.59 -13.89 31.74
C SER A 904 7.88 -14.70 31.88
N ALA A 905 9.02 -14.12 31.49
CA ALA A 905 10.35 -14.72 31.51
C ALA A 905 10.83 -15.18 32.93
N GLU A 906 9.96 -15.24 33.90
CA GLU A 906 10.29 -15.72 35.25
C GLU A 906 10.22 -17.24 35.41
N GLU A 907 9.63 -17.99 34.46
CA GLU A 907 9.52 -19.45 34.57
C GLU A 907 10.27 -20.24 33.49
N TRP A 908 10.83 -19.61 32.46
CA TRP A 908 11.48 -20.28 31.36
C TRP A 908 12.92 -19.80 31.13
N HIS A 909 13.89 -20.65 31.45
CA HIS A 909 15.31 -20.31 31.35
C HIS A 909 15.91 -20.87 30.06
N LEU A 910 16.30 -20.01 29.11
CA LEU A 910 17.16 -20.34 28.00
C LEU A 910 18.62 -20.02 28.34
N SER A 911 19.50 -21.01 28.30
CA SER A 911 20.94 -20.82 28.42
C SER A 911 21.66 -21.35 27.16
N VAL A 912 22.56 -20.53 26.61
CA VAL A 912 23.32 -20.84 25.40
C VAL A 912 24.79 -20.67 25.62
N TYR A 913 25.56 -21.73 25.40
CA TYR A 913 27.00 -21.70 25.64
C TYR A 913 27.79 -22.64 24.73
N PRO A 914 29.11 -22.38 24.48
CA PRO A 914 29.79 -21.15 24.81
C PRO A 914 29.32 -19.99 23.95
N ASN A 915 29.20 -18.79 24.51
CA ASN A 915 28.95 -17.56 23.78
C ASN A 915 29.96 -16.48 24.19
N PRO A 916 30.90 -16.06 23.33
CA PRO A 916 31.09 -16.43 21.91
C PRO A 916 31.49 -17.88 21.68
N PHE A 917 31.04 -18.45 20.53
CA PHE A 917 31.28 -19.82 20.12
C PHE A 917 32.23 -19.94 18.90
N ASN A 918 32.77 -21.17 18.68
CA ASN A 918 33.53 -21.50 17.46
C ASN A 918 32.63 -22.30 16.49
N ASP A 919 32.48 -23.62 16.67
CA ASP A 919 31.83 -24.48 15.69
C ASP A 919 30.54 -25.11 16.20
N ARG A 920 30.17 -24.91 17.48
CA ARG A 920 28.97 -25.45 18.09
C ARG A 920 28.46 -24.60 19.24
N LEU A 921 27.15 -24.64 19.45
CA LEU A 921 26.43 -24.04 20.57
C LEU A 921 25.62 -25.13 21.30
N PHE A 922 25.72 -25.17 22.61
CA PHE A 922 24.80 -25.95 23.45
C PHE A 922 23.62 -25.08 23.82
N VAL A 923 22.43 -25.63 23.65
CA VAL A 923 21.17 -24.95 23.97
C VAL A 923 20.48 -25.71 25.09
N THR A 924 20.30 -25.04 26.23
CA THR A 924 19.61 -25.63 27.39
C THR A 924 18.38 -24.80 27.76
N THR A 925 17.28 -25.49 28.02
CA THR A 925 16.02 -24.89 28.49
C THR A 925 15.51 -25.66 29.70
N SER A 926 14.61 -25.04 30.47
CA SER A 926 13.86 -25.72 31.54
C SER A 926 12.74 -26.62 31.00
N SER A 927 12.42 -26.54 29.71
CA SER A 927 11.38 -27.34 29.05
C SER A 927 11.83 -28.77 28.82
N GLU A 928 10.95 -29.75 29.09
CA GLU A 928 11.17 -31.14 28.71
C GLU A 928 10.69 -31.40 27.27
N GLY A 929 11.49 -32.11 26.49
CA GLY A 929 11.16 -32.54 25.12
C GLY A 929 12.04 -31.92 24.03
N MET A 930 11.63 -32.14 22.77
CA MET A 930 12.32 -31.60 21.61
C MET A 930 12.01 -30.10 21.44
N MET A 931 13.04 -29.31 21.24
CA MET A 931 12.90 -27.88 20.89
C MET A 931 13.32 -27.68 19.43
N TYR A 932 12.61 -26.80 18.72
CA TYR A 932 12.95 -26.36 17.39
C TYR A 932 13.82 -25.08 17.48
N VAL A 933 15.04 -25.18 16.99
CA VAL A 933 16.05 -24.14 17.11
C VAL A 933 16.37 -23.59 15.74
N ARG A 934 16.31 -22.25 15.57
CA ARG A 934 16.74 -21.54 14.37
C ARG A 934 17.82 -20.53 14.69
N LEU A 935 18.89 -20.54 13.93
CA LEU A 935 19.92 -19.50 13.97
C LEU A 935 19.67 -18.54 12.81
N LEU A 936 19.51 -17.28 13.12
CA LEU A 936 19.20 -16.21 12.17
C LEU A 936 20.41 -15.29 12.02
N SER A 937 20.71 -14.83 10.81
CA SER A 937 21.60 -13.70 10.58
C SER A 937 20.99 -12.42 11.17
N MET A 938 21.78 -11.36 11.29
CA MET A 938 21.28 -10.05 11.73
C MET A 938 20.32 -9.38 10.72
N THR A 939 20.19 -9.94 9.52
CA THR A 939 19.19 -9.54 8.51
C THR A 939 17.91 -10.37 8.59
N GLY A 940 17.78 -11.29 9.57
CA GLY A 940 16.62 -12.14 9.76
C GLY A 940 16.61 -13.43 8.93
N ALA A 941 17.58 -13.63 8.03
CA ALA A 941 17.67 -14.86 7.25
C ALA A 941 18.03 -16.06 8.13
N VAL A 942 17.32 -17.19 7.98
CA VAL A 942 17.64 -18.45 8.65
C VAL A 942 18.94 -19.01 8.04
N VAL A 943 19.96 -19.12 8.86
CA VAL A 943 21.27 -19.67 8.45
C VAL A 943 21.48 -21.12 8.91
N LYS A 944 20.72 -21.56 9.90
CA LYS A 944 20.69 -22.95 10.37
C LYS A 944 19.42 -23.21 11.16
N GLU A 945 18.85 -24.40 11.01
CA GLU A 945 17.73 -24.86 11.84
C GLU A 945 17.94 -26.33 12.23
N SER A 946 17.42 -26.73 13.38
CA SER A 946 17.52 -28.08 13.91
C SER A 946 16.49 -28.33 14.99
N TYR A 947 16.16 -29.63 15.20
CA TYR A 947 15.46 -30.09 16.39
C TYR A 947 16.48 -30.65 17.39
N LEU A 948 16.47 -30.16 18.62
CA LEU A 948 17.41 -30.53 19.66
C LEU A 948 16.67 -30.89 20.96
N GLN A 949 17.27 -31.73 21.77
CA GLN A 949 16.91 -31.87 23.19
C GLN A 949 17.70 -30.87 24.03
N SER A 950 17.15 -30.51 25.20
CA SER A 950 17.85 -29.60 26.13
C SER A 950 19.24 -30.13 26.48
N GLY A 951 20.26 -29.34 26.21
CA GLY A 951 21.68 -29.70 26.42
C GLY A 951 22.40 -30.29 25.20
N GLU A 952 21.70 -30.52 24.09
CA GLU A 952 22.34 -30.93 22.84
C GLU A 952 23.03 -29.76 22.12
N ALA A 953 23.99 -30.10 21.27
CA ALA A 953 24.78 -29.14 20.51
C ALA A 953 24.14 -28.83 19.14
N LEU A 954 24.00 -27.57 18.82
CA LEU A 954 23.77 -27.07 17.46
C LEU A 954 25.13 -26.97 16.77
N GLU A 955 25.36 -27.84 15.76
CA GLU A 955 26.59 -27.84 14.97
C GLU A 955 26.54 -26.71 13.92
N LEU A 956 27.61 -25.87 13.89
CA LEU A 956 27.68 -24.63 13.13
C LEU A 956 28.99 -24.50 12.34
N ASP A 957 29.47 -25.64 11.83
CA ASP A 957 30.66 -25.68 10.97
C ASP A 957 30.42 -24.89 9.70
N GLY A 958 31.43 -24.13 9.26
CA GLY A 958 31.36 -23.32 8.03
C GLY A 958 30.61 -22.00 8.16
N LEU A 959 30.00 -21.69 9.31
CA LEU A 959 29.35 -20.40 9.54
C LEU A 959 30.40 -19.27 9.63
N GLY A 960 30.12 -18.14 8.97
CA GLY A 960 30.98 -16.95 8.99
C GLY A 960 31.10 -16.33 10.40
N LYS A 961 32.20 -15.60 10.66
CA LYS A 961 32.36 -14.82 11.90
C LYS A 961 31.31 -13.71 11.93
N GLY A 962 30.65 -13.52 13.06
CA GLY A 962 29.62 -12.50 13.16
C GLY A 962 28.70 -12.67 14.37
N VAL A 963 27.67 -11.82 14.39
CA VAL A 963 26.61 -11.85 15.39
C VAL A 963 25.37 -12.49 14.75
N TYR A 964 24.73 -13.38 15.52
CA TYR A 964 23.54 -14.11 15.10
C TYR A 964 22.48 -14.06 16.19
N MET A 965 21.24 -14.28 15.81
CA MET A 965 20.12 -14.43 16.75
C MET A 965 19.69 -15.90 16.76
N LEU A 966 19.72 -16.52 17.93
CA LEU A 966 19.19 -17.87 18.12
C LEU A 966 17.74 -17.75 18.60
N LEU A 967 16.83 -18.38 17.89
CA LEU A 967 15.42 -18.52 18.25
C LEU A 967 15.15 -19.96 18.63
N VAL A 968 14.59 -20.18 19.79
CA VAL A 968 14.28 -21.51 20.35
C VAL A 968 12.79 -21.60 20.65
N ASN A 969 12.12 -22.54 19.99
CA ASN A 969 10.72 -22.88 20.25
C ASN A 969 10.65 -24.22 20.98
N ALA A 970 10.12 -24.24 22.18
CA ALA A 970 9.90 -25.42 22.99
C ALA A 970 8.43 -25.54 23.40
N ALA A 971 8.04 -26.65 24.03
CA ALA A 971 6.64 -26.89 24.40
C ALA A 971 6.04 -25.78 25.28
N ASP A 972 6.86 -25.15 26.13
CA ASP A 972 6.41 -24.16 27.13
C ASP A 972 6.58 -22.70 26.65
N GLY A 973 7.10 -22.47 25.43
CA GLY A 973 7.25 -21.11 24.91
C GLY A 973 8.36 -20.90 23.88
N VAL A 974 8.61 -19.65 23.55
CA VAL A 974 9.61 -19.18 22.59
C VAL A 974 10.60 -18.25 23.29
N ALA A 975 11.88 -18.48 23.10
CA ALA A 975 12.92 -17.58 23.60
C ALA A 975 13.98 -17.26 22.54
N THR A 976 14.67 -16.16 22.71
CA THR A 976 15.75 -15.72 21.83
C THR A 976 17.04 -15.46 22.59
N ALA A 977 18.16 -15.73 21.97
CA ALA A 977 19.47 -15.40 22.50
C ALA A 977 20.40 -14.84 21.40
N LYS A 978 21.09 -13.76 21.71
CA LYS A 978 22.15 -13.23 20.86
C LYS A 978 23.40 -14.07 21.03
N VAL A 979 23.95 -14.61 19.93
CA VAL A 979 25.16 -15.44 19.93
C VAL A 979 26.23 -14.88 18.98
N VAL A 980 27.49 -15.08 19.33
CA VAL A 980 28.62 -14.49 18.60
C VAL A 980 29.59 -15.59 18.15
N LYS A 981 29.77 -15.72 16.82
CA LYS A 981 30.78 -16.61 16.21
C LYS A 981 32.13 -15.89 16.15
N ARG A 982 33.22 -16.55 16.67
CA ARG A 982 34.62 -16.05 16.63
C ARG A 982 35.32 -16.35 15.35
#